data_3489649a86b12ee2fa00d79734deabf7
#
_entry.id   3489649a86b12ee2fa00d79734deabf7
#
_cell.length_a   1.000
_cell.length_b   1.000
_cell.length_c   1.000
_cell.angle_alpha   90.00
_cell.angle_beta   90.00
_cell.angle_gamma   90.00
#
_symmetry.space_group_name_H-M   'P 1'
#
loop_
_entity.id
_entity.type
_entity.pdbx_description
1 polymer ?
#
loop_
_entity_poly.entity_id
_entity_poly.type
_entity_poly.pdbx_seq_one_letter_code
_entity_poly.pdbx_strand_id
1 'polypeptide(L)'
;MPLSADATAPLRFVLVGGGPRGVMVLERLLAQLESRDPAAPYRPLKLHVVDPYPVGPGRVWRTDQSELYLMNTPSFFPTAAAADNPGLRPSTAAQSFDQWRRVNPEAALGVQRNQYPARVVYGRYLTELWSHISGALRSRPEVASLTEHRAEVTSLRHRPEGGVVLTLESSDGSGGKTLEADAAVLALGHQRARLTAHQARLAEAASQHSGLHYQGPQIPSDVDWRTIEAGADVLIRGMGLNAFDILAQLTQGRGGTFHRTGEQPGRALRYEPSGHEPVMHLMSRRGIPYLPKAEVTSFVPHGVTLSYLSDAAVQALLDRHGVLDLDEHVWPLLHRDVVRNYYATMVRTQPDILGGPVAARRFLGELVALLDDAGRGAPVTARHAEELLQRYAPDRRFLDIVAYADPYRDDVFDTPQDYHEQVVSLLEQACVEATLGEDSPFMMAVGALHAGRLRMKQWIAEGKVTDSSRLKDVQAWFEPLVEGLSSGPPRWRVEQMLALHRAGLLDWIGPVPSVEVDDAGFRARSPKVGDEHGQGPASVSGTWLVEAMMPPNRVQAGSSRLMRQLLEEGVAAVGTLEDAEGALQPAAGFDVTSRPHRLKAADGSVDEDVFVLGLQLAGVQWGTAIAAEAGQDPAGRAMSLGDAEAIAAALLARA
;
A
#
# COMPACT_ATOMS: atom_id res chain seq x y z
N MET A 1 15.10 34.09 20.67
CA MET A 1 15.28 35.50 20.33
C MET A 1 16.64 35.70 19.71
N PRO A 2 16.80 36.47 18.57
CA PRO A 2 16.08 37.67 18.18
C PRO A 2 15.47 37.58 16.77
N LEU A 3 14.25 38.06 16.61
CA LEU A 3 13.65 38.45 15.33
C LEU A 3 14.17 39.85 14.97
N SER A 4 15.10 39.91 14.03
CA SER A 4 15.34 41.12 13.23
C SER A 4 15.61 40.76 11.79
N ALA A 5 14.74 39.94 11.21
CA ALA A 5 14.51 39.97 9.79
C ALA A 5 13.37 40.98 9.58
N ASP A 6 13.49 41.83 8.55
CA ASP A 6 12.48 42.79 8.14
C ASP A 6 11.10 42.11 8.14
N ALA A 7 10.21 42.51 9.08
CA ALA A 7 8.91 41.91 9.28
C ALA A 7 8.00 42.02 8.04
N THR A 8 8.43 42.70 7.01
CA THR A 8 7.75 42.87 5.72
C THR A 8 8.24 41.93 4.62
N ALA A 9 9.42 41.27 4.81
CA ALA A 9 9.98 40.38 3.79
C ALA A 9 9.13 39.10 3.65
N PRO A 10 8.81 38.66 2.42
CA PRO A 10 8.03 37.46 2.20
C PRO A 10 8.69 36.20 2.77
N LEU A 11 7.88 35.32 3.39
CA LEU A 11 8.30 33.97 3.78
C LEU A 11 8.35 33.06 2.56
N ARG A 12 9.43 32.31 2.44
CA ARG A 12 9.66 31.37 1.33
C ARG A 12 9.46 29.94 1.82
N PHE A 13 8.46 29.26 1.28
CA PHE A 13 8.20 27.85 1.58
C PHE A 13 8.47 27.00 0.34
N VAL A 14 9.20 25.91 0.52
CA VAL A 14 9.52 24.97 -0.55
C VAL A 14 8.89 23.61 -0.25
N LEU A 15 8.09 23.12 -1.21
CA LEU A 15 7.56 21.77 -1.22
C LEU A 15 8.42 20.92 -2.16
N VAL A 16 9.10 19.93 -1.62
CA VAL A 16 9.89 18.94 -2.37
C VAL A 16 9.05 17.71 -2.61
N GLY A 17 8.56 17.56 -3.84
CA GLY A 17 7.60 16.54 -4.26
C GLY A 17 6.20 17.13 -4.46
N GLY A 18 5.79 17.27 -5.71
CA GLY A 18 4.50 17.82 -6.15
C GLY A 18 3.43 16.77 -6.42
N GLY A 19 3.61 15.53 -5.96
CA GLY A 19 2.61 14.48 -6.06
C GLY A 19 1.43 14.66 -5.09
N PRO A 20 0.53 13.66 -4.92
CA PRO A 20 -0.70 13.81 -4.11
C PRO A 20 -0.45 14.32 -2.70
N ARG A 21 0.66 13.94 -2.05
CA ARG A 21 1.00 14.40 -0.69
C ARG A 21 1.32 15.89 -0.66
N GLY A 22 2.08 16.36 -1.66
CA GLY A 22 2.36 17.78 -1.81
C GLY A 22 1.11 18.60 -2.10
N VAL A 23 0.23 18.09 -2.95
CA VAL A 23 -1.07 18.71 -3.24
C VAL A 23 -1.91 18.84 -1.97
N MET A 24 -1.94 17.82 -1.10
CA MET A 24 -2.64 17.88 0.20
C MET A 24 -2.15 19.02 1.08
N VAL A 25 -0.83 19.25 1.17
CA VAL A 25 -0.27 20.36 1.97
C VAL A 25 -0.74 21.71 1.43
N LEU A 26 -0.71 21.90 0.12
CA LEU A 26 -1.11 23.18 -0.51
C LEU A 26 -2.62 23.38 -0.47
N GLU A 27 -3.41 22.32 -0.54
CA GLU A 27 -4.87 22.40 -0.35
C GLU A 27 -5.20 22.77 1.11
N ARG A 28 -4.52 22.19 2.09
CA ARG A 28 -4.70 22.54 3.50
C ARG A 28 -4.23 23.97 3.80
N LEU A 29 -3.10 24.39 3.19
CA LEU A 29 -2.64 25.77 3.28
C LEU A 29 -3.70 26.75 2.75
N LEU A 30 -4.27 26.45 1.57
CA LEU A 30 -5.36 27.26 0.99
C LEU A 30 -6.56 27.35 1.94
N ALA A 31 -7.03 26.21 2.48
CA ALA A 31 -8.17 26.17 3.39
C ALA A 31 -7.96 27.03 4.65
N GLN A 32 -6.76 27.02 5.20
CA GLN A 32 -6.40 27.84 6.35
C GLN A 32 -6.29 29.32 6.02
N LEU A 33 -5.71 29.69 4.86
CA LEU A 33 -5.71 31.07 4.37
C LEU A 33 -7.12 31.61 4.12
N GLU A 34 -8.02 30.79 3.58
CA GLU A 34 -9.44 31.14 3.39
C GLU A 34 -10.21 31.32 4.71
N SER A 35 -9.71 30.71 5.78
CA SER A 35 -10.32 30.77 7.11
C SER A 35 -9.80 31.93 7.96
N ARG A 36 -8.73 32.57 7.51
CA ARG A 36 -8.06 33.64 8.23
C ARG A 36 -8.91 34.90 8.26
N ASP A 37 -8.83 35.63 9.37
CA ASP A 37 -9.40 37.00 9.45
C ASP A 37 -8.68 37.92 8.44
N PRO A 38 -9.37 38.50 7.47
CA PRO A 38 -8.75 39.38 6.48
C PRO A 38 -8.04 40.60 7.09
N ALA A 39 -8.41 41.00 8.30
CA ALA A 39 -7.79 42.12 9.02
C ALA A 39 -6.54 41.70 9.81
N ALA A 40 -6.28 40.43 9.99
CA ALA A 40 -5.09 39.96 10.70
C ALA A 40 -3.84 40.28 9.90
N PRO A 41 -2.77 40.82 10.54
CA PRO A 41 -1.51 41.07 9.87
C PRO A 41 -0.88 39.75 9.38
N TYR A 42 -0.20 39.77 8.23
CA TYR A 42 0.48 38.61 7.67
C TYR A 42 1.76 39.02 6.95
N ARG A 43 2.70 38.09 6.87
CA ARG A 43 3.85 38.15 5.98
C ARG A 43 3.47 37.50 4.66
N PRO A 44 3.73 38.14 3.50
CA PRO A 44 3.46 37.54 2.19
C PRO A 44 4.22 36.22 2.00
N LEU A 45 3.58 35.26 1.31
CA LEU A 45 4.15 33.93 1.07
C LEU A 45 4.72 33.85 -0.35
N LYS A 46 5.93 33.34 -0.50
CA LYS A 46 6.50 32.83 -1.76
C LYS A 46 6.52 31.31 -1.70
N LEU A 47 5.68 30.68 -2.48
CA LEU A 47 5.53 29.23 -2.51
C LEU A 47 6.32 28.66 -3.71
N HIS A 48 7.12 27.65 -3.45
CA HIS A 48 7.87 26.92 -4.47
C HIS A 48 7.51 25.44 -4.40
N VAL A 49 7.20 24.83 -5.54
CA VAL A 49 6.98 23.38 -5.67
C VAL A 49 8.04 22.84 -6.59
N VAL A 50 8.82 21.87 -6.11
CA VAL A 50 9.91 21.26 -6.88
C VAL A 50 9.59 19.80 -7.11
N ASP A 51 9.43 19.39 -8.36
CA ASP A 51 9.20 18.00 -8.75
C ASP A 51 9.72 17.77 -10.18
N PRO A 52 10.46 16.70 -10.48
CA PRO A 52 10.88 16.36 -11.85
C PRO A 52 9.70 15.93 -12.74
N TYR A 53 8.52 15.65 -12.15
CA TYR A 53 7.28 15.29 -12.83
C TYR A 53 6.23 16.41 -12.72
N PRO A 54 5.10 16.35 -13.49
CA PRO A 54 4.01 17.33 -13.36
C PRO A 54 3.47 17.39 -11.93
N VAL A 55 3.28 18.60 -11.41
CA VAL A 55 2.63 18.80 -10.11
C VAL A 55 1.17 18.31 -10.19
N GLY A 56 0.72 17.67 -9.13
CA GLY A 56 -0.56 16.97 -9.08
C GLY A 56 -0.36 15.46 -9.18
N PRO A 57 -0.20 14.90 -10.37
CA PRO A 57 -0.01 13.46 -10.55
C PRO A 57 1.36 12.96 -10.08
N GLY A 58 2.41 13.78 -10.13
CA GLY A 58 3.77 13.34 -9.82
C GLY A 58 4.21 12.15 -10.66
N ARG A 59 5.12 11.32 -10.13
CA ARG A 59 5.70 10.18 -10.85
C ARG A 59 4.73 9.01 -11.06
N VAL A 60 3.93 8.67 -10.04
CA VAL A 60 3.13 7.42 -10.04
C VAL A 60 1.85 7.54 -10.85
N TRP A 61 1.23 8.71 -10.84
CA TRP A 61 -0.10 8.95 -11.42
C TRP A 61 -0.03 9.68 -12.75
N ARG A 62 1.11 9.59 -13.45
CA ARG A 62 1.31 10.24 -14.76
C ARG A 62 0.15 9.98 -15.70
N THR A 63 -0.23 11.01 -16.47
CA THR A 63 -1.34 10.94 -17.43
C THR A 63 -0.93 10.37 -18.79
N ASP A 64 0.37 10.10 -18.99
CA ASP A 64 0.97 9.50 -20.19
C ASP A 64 1.26 7.98 -20.04
N GLN A 65 0.76 7.35 -18.98
CA GLN A 65 0.93 5.91 -18.75
C GLN A 65 -0.23 5.09 -19.32
N SER A 66 -0.03 3.78 -19.44
CA SER A 66 -1.05 2.84 -19.91
C SER A 66 -2.31 2.82 -19.03
N GLU A 67 -3.49 2.76 -19.65
CA GLU A 67 -4.78 2.56 -18.97
C GLU A 67 -4.93 1.16 -18.34
N LEU A 68 -4.04 0.24 -18.65
CA LEU A 68 -4.02 -1.10 -18.06
C LEU A 68 -3.51 -1.10 -16.60
N TYR A 69 -2.79 -0.08 -16.16
CA TYR A 69 -2.39 0.07 -14.75
C TYR A 69 -3.55 0.55 -13.90
N LEU A 70 -3.93 -0.25 -12.92
CA LEU A 70 -5.07 0.05 -12.07
C LEU A 70 -4.68 0.58 -10.70
N MET A 71 -5.58 1.35 -10.13
CA MET A 71 -5.58 1.61 -8.70
C MET A 71 -5.97 0.35 -7.93
N ASN A 72 -5.48 0.25 -6.70
CA ASN A 72 -5.84 -0.85 -5.79
C ASN A 72 -7.03 -0.50 -4.85
N THR A 73 -7.70 0.61 -5.13
CA THR A 73 -8.85 1.07 -4.37
C THR A 73 -9.97 1.43 -5.34
N PRO A 74 -11.24 1.19 -4.97
CA PRO A 74 -12.37 1.66 -5.77
C PRO A 74 -12.46 3.19 -5.76
N SER A 75 -13.21 3.73 -6.72
CA SER A 75 -13.29 5.17 -6.98
C SER A 75 -13.81 6.00 -5.80
N PHE A 76 -14.60 5.42 -4.91
CA PHE A 76 -15.13 6.14 -3.75
C PHE A 76 -14.07 6.41 -2.67
N PHE A 77 -12.96 5.67 -2.70
CA PHE A 77 -11.99 5.66 -1.60
C PHE A 77 -11.04 6.87 -1.60
N PRO A 78 -10.24 7.15 -2.67
CA PRO A 78 -9.12 8.08 -2.55
C PRO A 78 -9.56 9.53 -2.60
N THR A 79 -8.86 10.35 -1.82
CA THR A 79 -8.89 11.80 -1.96
C THR A 79 -7.50 12.40 -1.78
N ALA A 80 -7.26 13.55 -2.43
CA ALA A 80 -6.09 14.39 -2.21
C ALA A 80 -6.49 15.79 -1.67
N ALA A 81 -7.76 15.96 -1.29
CA ALA A 81 -8.31 17.17 -0.69
C ALA A 81 -9.31 16.81 0.40
N ALA A 82 -9.47 17.67 1.40
CA ALA A 82 -10.41 17.46 2.51
C ALA A 82 -11.82 17.91 2.12
N ALA A 83 -12.45 17.20 1.15
CA ALA A 83 -13.78 17.57 0.67
C ALA A 83 -14.89 17.32 1.70
N ASP A 84 -14.96 16.10 2.25
CA ASP A 84 -16.02 15.66 3.18
C ASP A 84 -15.43 15.04 4.47
N ASN A 85 -14.16 15.29 4.78
CA ASN A 85 -13.49 14.71 5.94
C ASN A 85 -13.87 15.44 7.23
N PRO A 86 -14.34 14.73 8.27
CA PRO A 86 -14.76 15.36 9.52
C PRO A 86 -13.59 16.09 10.19
N GLY A 87 -13.90 17.23 10.82
CA GLY A 87 -12.91 18.04 11.53
C GLY A 87 -11.96 18.85 10.65
N LEU A 88 -12.01 18.71 9.33
CA LEU A 88 -11.27 19.55 8.39
C LEU A 88 -12.24 20.45 7.60
N ARG A 89 -11.94 21.74 7.57
CA ARG A 89 -12.67 22.66 6.69
C ARG A 89 -12.17 22.47 5.25
N PRO A 90 -13.04 22.19 4.27
CA PRO A 90 -12.62 22.14 2.87
C PRO A 90 -12.18 23.53 2.37
N SER A 91 -11.19 23.58 1.48
CA SER A 91 -10.91 24.77 0.69
C SER A 91 -11.96 24.94 -0.42
N THR A 92 -12.02 26.13 -1.03
CA THR A 92 -12.89 26.37 -2.20
C THR A 92 -12.52 25.50 -3.41
N ALA A 93 -11.29 24.99 -3.47
CA ALA A 93 -10.80 24.08 -4.51
C ALA A 93 -10.97 22.58 -4.14
N ALA A 94 -11.42 22.28 -2.92
CA ALA A 94 -11.47 20.88 -2.44
C ALA A 94 -12.53 20.07 -3.18
N GLN A 95 -12.09 18.92 -3.70
CA GLN A 95 -12.95 17.94 -4.35
C GLN A 95 -12.37 16.54 -4.17
N SER A 96 -13.16 15.57 -3.73
CA SER A 96 -12.73 14.17 -3.71
C SER A 96 -12.72 13.57 -5.11
N PHE A 97 -12.02 12.45 -5.29
CA PHE A 97 -12.01 11.77 -6.58
C PHE A 97 -13.42 11.30 -7.01
N ASP A 98 -14.23 10.82 -6.06
CA ASP A 98 -15.61 10.40 -6.36
C ASP A 98 -16.52 11.57 -6.77
N GLN A 99 -16.33 12.74 -6.18
CA GLN A 99 -17.03 13.96 -6.59
C GLN A 99 -16.59 14.40 -8.00
N TRP A 100 -15.27 14.42 -8.25
CA TRP A 100 -14.69 14.81 -9.53
C TRP A 100 -15.17 13.90 -10.69
N ARG A 101 -15.12 12.55 -10.52
CA ARG A 101 -15.52 11.64 -11.59
C ARG A 101 -16.99 11.76 -11.97
N ARG A 102 -17.87 12.16 -11.02
CA ARG A 102 -19.31 12.34 -11.28
C ARG A 102 -19.59 13.53 -12.19
N VAL A 103 -18.80 14.56 -12.11
CA VAL A 103 -18.96 15.78 -12.94
C VAL A 103 -18.09 15.73 -14.20
N ASN A 104 -17.12 14.81 -14.27
CA ASN A 104 -16.20 14.62 -15.40
C ASN A 104 -16.26 13.18 -15.94
N PRO A 105 -17.42 12.66 -16.38
CA PRO A 105 -17.55 11.24 -16.73
C PRO A 105 -16.67 10.80 -17.91
N GLU A 106 -16.45 11.67 -18.90
CA GLU A 106 -15.57 11.40 -20.05
C GLU A 106 -14.10 11.30 -19.63
N ALA A 107 -13.61 12.28 -18.87
CA ALA A 107 -12.24 12.28 -18.34
C ALA A 107 -12.01 11.11 -17.38
N ALA A 108 -13.05 10.66 -16.70
CA ALA A 108 -13.05 9.49 -15.81
C ALA A 108 -13.25 8.15 -16.56
N LEU A 109 -13.31 8.14 -17.89
CA LEU A 109 -13.55 6.93 -18.71
C LEU A 109 -14.80 6.15 -18.28
N GLY A 110 -15.83 6.82 -17.78
CA GLY A 110 -17.08 6.22 -17.32
C GLY A 110 -16.97 5.33 -16.07
N VAL A 111 -15.83 5.33 -15.36
CA VAL A 111 -15.62 4.47 -14.17
C VAL A 111 -16.70 4.73 -13.12
N GLN A 112 -17.29 3.66 -12.60
CA GLN A 112 -18.34 3.74 -11.59
C GLN A 112 -17.76 3.81 -10.17
N ARG A 113 -18.60 4.20 -9.19
CA ARG A 113 -18.20 4.42 -7.80
C ARG A 113 -17.46 3.23 -7.17
N ASN A 114 -17.91 2.01 -7.43
CA ASN A 114 -17.34 0.78 -6.87
C ASN A 114 -16.28 0.13 -7.76
N GLN A 115 -15.99 0.70 -8.93
CA GLN A 115 -14.98 0.19 -9.85
C GLN A 115 -13.60 0.73 -9.51
N TYR A 116 -12.59 -0.03 -9.92
CA TYR A 116 -11.18 0.31 -9.77
C TYR A 116 -10.71 1.09 -10.99
N PRO A 117 -10.41 2.38 -10.86
CA PRO A 117 -10.01 3.21 -11.98
C PRO A 117 -8.59 2.90 -12.47
N ALA A 118 -8.33 3.18 -13.73
CA ALA A 118 -6.96 3.25 -14.23
C ALA A 118 -6.19 4.38 -13.51
N ARG A 119 -4.88 4.17 -13.28
CA ARG A 119 -4.02 5.20 -12.63
C ARG A 119 -4.01 6.51 -13.38
N VAL A 120 -4.07 6.47 -14.70
CA VAL A 120 -4.16 7.67 -15.56
C VAL A 120 -5.40 8.52 -15.24
N VAL A 121 -6.53 7.89 -14.91
CA VAL A 121 -7.77 8.59 -14.54
C VAL A 121 -7.60 9.36 -13.23
N TYR A 122 -6.98 8.73 -12.22
CA TYR A 122 -6.65 9.42 -10.99
C TYR A 122 -5.63 10.55 -11.21
N GLY A 123 -4.71 10.35 -12.15
CA GLY A 123 -3.78 11.41 -12.59
C GLY A 123 -4.47 12.62 -13.19
N ARG A 124 -5.50 12.41 -14.02
CA ARG A 124 -6.33 13.51 -14.58
C ARG A 124 -7.02 14.31 -13.47
N TYR A 125 -7.61 13.61 -12.49
CA TYR A 125 -8.17 14.25 -11.30
C TYR A 125 -7.13 15.11 -10.55
N LEU A 126 -5.94 14.55 -10.28
CA LEU A 126 -4.89 15.27 -9.57
C LEU A 126 -4.38 16.49 -10.34
N THR A 127 -4.33 16.40 -11.67
CA THR A 127 -3.93 17.53 -12.54
C THR A 127 -4.96 18.68 -12.45
N GLU A 128 -6.24 18.36 -12.51
CA GLU A 128 -7.31 19.34 -12.42
C GLU A 128 -7.43 19.92 -11.01
N LEU A 129 -7.35 19.08 -9.98
CA LEU A 129 -7.32 19.52 -8.58
C LEU A 129 -6.17 20.50 -8.33
N TRP A 130 -4.96 20.19 -8.83
CA TRP A 130 -3.82 21.10 -8.75
C TRP A 130 -4.07 22.43 -9.46
N SER A 131 -4.66 22.39 -10.64
CA SER A 131 -5.03 23.62 -11.37
C SER A 131 -5.92 24.53 -10.55
N HIS A 132 -6.95 23.97 -9.90
CA HIS A 132 -7.87 24.72 -9.05
C HIS A 132 -7.17 25.27 -7.80
N ILE A 133 -6.38 24.43 -7.08
CA ILE A 133 -5.64 24.86 -5.89
C ILE A 133 -4.65 25.97 -6.24
N SER A 134 -3.85 25.78 -7.29
CA SER A 134 -2.82 26.75 -7.68
C SER A 134 -3.42 28.05 -8.15
N GLY A 135 -4.54 28.01 -8.88
CA GLY A 135 -5.29 29.18 -9.29
C GLY A 135 -5.86 29.96 -8.08
N ALA A 136 -6.46 29.26 -7.13
CA ALA A 136 -6.99 29.86 -5.91
C ALA A 136 -5.86 30.45 -5.05
N LEU A 137 -4.73 29.76 -4.85
CA LEU A 137 -3.57 30.28 -4.11
C LEU A 137 -3.00 31.54 -4.75
N ARG A 138 -2.84 31.58 -6.09
CA ARG A 138 -2.36 32.77 -6.81
C ARG A 138 -3.31 33.98 -6.70
N SER A 139 -4.58 33.74 -6.41
CA SER A 139 -5.59 34.79 -6.22
C SER A 139 -5.62 35.35 -4.79
N ARG A 140 -4.93 34.71 -3.85
CA ARG A 140 -4.89 35.16 -2.45
C ARG A 140 -3.93 36.32 -2.27
N PRO A 141 -4.32 37.40 -1.57
CA PRO A 141 -3.44 38.53 -1.29
C PRO A 141 -2.24 38.15 -0.43
N GLU A 142 -2.36 37.10 0.39
CA GLU A 142 -1.26 36.58 1.21
C GLU A 142 -0.20 35.86 0.39
N VAL A 143 -0.48 35.43 -0.84
CA VAL A 143 0.45 34.70 -1.70
C VAL A 143 1.09 35.63 -2.73
N ALA A 144 2.30 36.07 -2.45
CA ALA A 144 3.05 36.95 -3.36
C ALA A 144 3.47 36.24 -4.66
N SER A 145 3.78 34.95 -4.60
CA SER A 145 4.06 34.13 -5.78
C SER A 145 3.91 32.64 -5.49
N LEU A 146 3.58 31.85 -6.53
CA LEU A 146 3.65 30.40 -6.54
C LEU A 146 4.39 29.96 -7.80
N THR A 147 5.53 29.30 -7.61
CA THR A 147 6.44 28.91 -8.69
C THR A 147 6.66 27.40 -8.70
N GLU A 148 6.47 26.79 -9.85
CA GLU A 148 6.75 25.38 -10.09
C GLU A 148 8.14 25.21 -10.73
N HIS A 149 8.94 24.26 -10.22
CA HIS A 149 10.26 23.94 -10.73
C HIS A 149 10.30 22.49 -11.21
N ARG A 150 10.55 22.30 -12.52
CA ARG A 150 10.74 20.96 -13.13
C ARG A 150 12.19 20.53 -12.89
N ALA A 151 12.46 20.11 -11.67
CA ALA A 151 13.80 19.78 -11.21
C ALA A 151 13.79 18.71 -10.12
N GLU A 152 14.90 18.00 -9.97
CA GLU A 152 15.18 17.15 -8.82
C GLU A 152 15.95 17.95 -7.76
N VAL A 153 15.56 17.83 -6.50
CA VAL A 153 16.35 18.35 -5.38
C VAL A 153 17.43 17.32 -5.05
N THR A 154 18.70 17.76 -5.10
CA THR A 154 19.86 16.88 -4.88
C THR A 154 20.55 17.10 -3.54
N SER A 155 20.34 18.26 -2.90
CA SER A 155 20.79 18.51 -1.53
C SER A 155 19.91 19.55 -0.84
N LEU A 156 19.88 19.49 0.50
CA LEU A 156 19.30 20.46 1.40
C LEU A 156 20.26 20.70 2.56
N ARG A 157 20.62 21.96 2.82
CA ARG A 157 21.50 22.37 3.90
C ARG A 157 20.95 23.59 4.63
N HIS A 158 21.29 23.74 5.89
CA HIS A 158 20.92 24.90 6.70
C HIS A 158 21.71 26.14 6.32
N ARG A 159 21.06 27.30 6.45
CA ARG A 159 21.72 28.61 6.35
C ARG A 159 22.11 29.07 7.75
N PRO A 160 23.24 29.79 7.91
CA PRO A 160 23.66 30.31 9.21
C PRO A 160 22.63 31.23 9.87
N GLU A 161 21.86 31.95 9.06
CA GLU A 161 20.83 32.89 9.51
C GLU A 161 19.44 32.25 9.73
N GLY A 162 19.32 30.94 9.58
CA GLY A 162 18.07 30.18 9.67
C GLY A 162 17.46 29.88 8.30
N GLY A 163 16.59 28.88 8.26
CA GLY A 163 16.05 28.33 7.02
C GLY A 163 17.04 27.43 6.28
N VAL A 164 16.73 27.08 5.05
CA VAL A 164 17.45 26.09 4.25
C VAL A 164 17.82 26.62 2.86
N VAL A 165 18.85 26.03 2.28
CA VAL A 165 19.21 26.19 0.86
C VAL A 165 19.13 24.81 0.19
N LEU A 166 18.42 24.74 -0.94
CA LEU A 166 18.26 23.54 -1.74
C LEU A 166 19.04 23.68 -3.04
N THR A 167 19.69 22.58 -3.45
CA THR A 167 20.28 22.49 -4.80
C THR A 167 19.31 21.74 -5.70
N LEU A 168 18.98 22.35 -6.83
CA LEU A 168 18.06 21.84 -7.83
C LEU A 168 18.82 21.46 -9.09
N GLU A 169 18.61 20.27 -9.64
CA GLU A 169 19.05 19.89 -10.98
C GLU A 169 17.85 19.86 -11.92
N SER A 170 17.91 20.65 -12.97
CA SER A 170 16.84 20.74 -13.95
C SER A 170 16.68 19.43 -14.73
N SER A 171 15.43 19.01 -14.97
CA SER A 171 15.13 17.79 -15.72
C SER A 171 15.52 17.87 -17.21
N ASP A 172 15.74 19.06 -17.74
CA ASP A 172 16.17 19.31 -19.13
C ASP A 172 17.69 19.41 -19.30
N GLY A 173 18.47 19.25 -18.22
CA GLY A 173 19.91 19.33 -18.25
C GLY A 173 20.46 20.76 -18.33
N SER A 174 19.64 21.80 -18.16
CA SER A 174 20.05 23.23 -18.25
C SER A 174 20.89 23.71 -17.07
N GLY A 175 21.35 22.81 -16.22
CA GLY A 175 22.25 23.09 -15.09
C GLY A 175 21.56 23.17 -13.75
N GLY A 176 22.37 23.22 -12.69
CA GLY A 176 21.90 23.31 -11.31
C GLY A 176 21.66 24.76 -10.88
N LYS A 177 20.67 24.99 -10.03
CA LYS A 177 20.44 26.27 -9.34
C LYS A 177 20.21 26.05 -7.87
N THR A 178 20.45 27.07 -7.07
CA THR A 178 20.10 27.05 -5.64
C THR A 178 18.78 27.76 -5.40
N LEU A 179 18.05 27.32 -4.39
CA LEU A 179 16.81 27.91 -3.92
C LEU A 179 16.86 28.02 -2.41
N GLU A 180 16.77 29.24 -1.90
CA GLU A 180 16.69 29.49 -0.46
C GLU A 180 15.23 29.48 0.00
N ALA A 181 14.98 28.91 1.19
CA ALA A 181 13.69 28.89 1.82
C ALA A 181 13.77 29.07 3.34
N ASP A 182 12.70 29.57 3.92
CA ASP A 182 12.54 29.70 5.38
C ASP A 182 11.96 28.42 5.99
N ALA A 183 11.34 27.56 5.16
CA ALA A 183 10.98 26.19 5.53
C ALA A 183 10.81 25.30 4.29
N ALA A 184 11.02 24.00 4.48
CA ALA A 184 10.85 22.96 3.46
C ALA A 184 9.95 21.83 3.93
N VAL A 185 9.13 21.28 3.04
CA VAL A 185 8.32 20.07 3.26
C VAL A 185 8.81 18.97 2.32
N LEU A 186 9.27 17.86 2.88
CA LEU A 186 9.73 16.70 2.14
C LEU A 186 8.57 15.71 1.90
N ALA A 187 7.96 15.75 0.71
CA ALA A 187 6.90 14.86 0.26
C ALA A 187 7.39 13.96 -0.89
N LEU A 188 8.52 13.27 -0.67
CA LEU A 188 9.37 12.68 -1.71
C LEU A 188 8.73 11.50 -2.46
N GLY A 189 7.69 10.87 -1.91
CA GLY A 189 7.03 9.72 -2.53
C GLY A 189 7.96 8.49 -2.69
N HIS A 190 7.66 7.66 -3.69
CA HIS A 190 8.46 6.48 -4.00
C HIS A 190 9.83 6.86 -4.56
N GLN A 191 10.87 6.36 -3.92
CA GLN A 191 12.26 6.57 -4.34
C GLN A 191 12.81 5.30 -4.99
N ARG A 192 13.85 5.44 -5.82
CA ARG A 192 14.66 4.32 -6.26
C ARG A 192 15.46 3.79 -5.07
N ALA A 193 15.68 2.49 -5.02
CA ALA A 193 16.45 1.85 -3.97
C ALA A 193 17.63 1.06 -4.54
N ARG A 194 18.65 0.88 -3.72
CA ARG A 194 19.77 -0.01 -4.06
C ARG A 194 19.27 -1.46 -4.03
N LEU A 195 19.78 -2.27 -4.93
CA LEU A 195 19.53 -3.71 -4.95
C LEU A 195 20.09 -4.37 -3.69
N THR A 196 19.42 -5.39 -3.20
CA THR A 196 19.99 -6.29 -2.17
C THR A 196 21.20 -7.03 -2.73
N ALA A 197 22.06 -7.56 -1.87
CA ALA A 197 23.24 -8.31 -2.30
C ALA A 197 22.90 -9.48 -3.24
N HIS A 198 21.77 -10.16 -3.01
CA HIS A 198 21.29 -11.23 -3.89
C HIS A 198 20.83 -10.67 -5.26
N GLN A 199 20.03 -9.62 -5.26
CA GLN A 199 19.56 -8.96 -6.49
C GLN A 199 20.73 -8.39 -7.32
N ALA A 200 21.73 -7.79 -6.65
CA ALA A 200 22.92 -7.27 -7.31
C ALA A 200 23.72 -8.37 -8.01
N ARG A 201 23.88 -9.55 -7.37
CA ARG A 201 24.54 -10.72 -8.01
C ARG A 201 23.78 -11.21 -9.25
N LEU A 202 22.43 -11.25 -9.19
CA LEU A 202 21.62 -11.63 -10.35
C LEU A 202 21.73 -10.60 -11.49
N ALA A 203 21.72 -9.32 -11.16
CA ALA A 203 21.89 -8.24 -12.14
C ALA A 203 23.29 -8.26 -12.77
N GLU A 204 24.33 -8.52 -11.98
CA GLU A 204 25.70 -8.65 -12.45
C GLU A 204 25.85 -9.85 -13.40
N ALA A 205 25.35 -11.01 -13.00
CA ALA A 205 25.36 -12.21 -13.84
C ALA A 205 24.65 -11.96 -15.18
N ALA A 206 23.48 -11.32 -15.17
CA ALA A 206 22.77 -10.94 -16.39
C ALA A 206 23.61 -10.00 -17.28
N SER A 207 24.36 -9.09 -16.68
CA SER A 207 25.22 -8.16 -17.45
C SER A 207 26.43 -8.83 -18.14
N GLN A 208 26.84 -9.98 -17.61
CA GLN A 208 27.98 -10.76 -18.13
C GLN A 208 27.58 -11.76 -19.23
N HIS A 209 26.28 -12.09 -19.35
CA HIS A 209 25.78 -13.06 -20.32
C HIS A 209 24.88 -12.37 -21.36
N SER A 210 25.32 -12.35 -22.62
CA SER A 210 24.50 -11.81 -23.71
C SER A 210 23.20 -12.62 -23.85
N GLY A 211 22.06 -11.94 -23.80
CA GLY A 211 20.75 -12.60 -23.90
C GLY A 211 20.06 -12.85 -22.55
N LEU A 212 20.71 -12.54 -21.41
CA LEU A 212 20.04 -12.55 -20.11
C LEU A 212 19.64 -11.13 -19.70
N HIS A 213 18.43 -11.00 -19.18
CA HIS A 213 17.83 -9.74 -18.79
C HIS A 213 17.30 -9.78 -17.37
N TYR A 214 17.77 -8.86 -16.53
CA TYR A 214 17.30 -8.70 -15.16
C TYR A 214 16.59 -7.37 -15.00
N GLN A 215 15.29 -7.42 -14.69
CA GLN A 215 14.51 -6.26 -14.32
C GLN A 215 14.35 -6.21 -12.80
N GLY A 216 15.10 -5.35 -12.13
CA GLY A 216 14.99 -5.13 -10.68
C GLY A 216 13.68 -4.46 -10.24
N PRO A 217 13.45 -4.35 -8.91
CA PRO A 217 12.25 -3.72 -8.36
C PRO A 217 12.04 -2.31 -8.91
N GLN A 218 10.86 -2.05 -9.48
CA GLN A 218 10.50 -0.77 -10.09
C GLN A 218 8.99 -0.52 -10.00
N ILE A 219 8.60 0.75 -10.22
CA ILE A 219 7.21 1.08 -10.54
C ILE A 219 6.93 0.53 -11.94
N PRO A 220 5.91 -0.31 -12.15
CA PRO A 220 5.67 -0.95 -13.45
C PRO A 220 5.56 0.03 -14.64
N SER A 221 5.04 1.24 -14.41
CA SER A 221 4.92 2.27 -15.44
C SER A 221 6.26 2.95 -15.84
N ASP A 222 7.36 2.66 -15.14
CA ASP A 222 8.69 3.18 -15.47
C ASP A 222 9.50 2.19 -16.32
N VAL A 223 8.95 1.00 -16.61
CA VAL A 223 9.61 -0.07 -17.36
C VAL A 223 9.00 -0.17 -18.77
N ASP A 224 9.86 -0.29 -19.78
CA ASP A 224 9.43 -0.60 -21.14
C ASP A 224 9.28 -2.13 -21.33
N TRP A 225 8.08 -2.62 -21.11
CA TRP A 225 7.75 -4.05 -21.22
C TRP A 225 7.79 -4.58 -22.66
N ARG A 226 7.92 -3.72 -23.68
CA ARG A 226 8.02 -4.13 -25.10
C ARG A 226 9.37 -4.75 -25.44
N THR A 227 10.38 -4.55 -24.56
CA THR A 227 11.72 -5.13 -24.74
C THR A 227 11.78 -6.64 -24.53
N ILE A 228 10.77 -7.24 -23.90
CA ILE A 228 10.66 -8.68 -23.73
C ILE A 228 10.18 -9.28 -25.05
N GLU A 229 10.88 -10.27 -25.60
CA GLU A 229 10.55 -10.89 -26.88
C GLU A 229 9.27 -11.75 -26.81
N ALA A 230 8.59 -11.89 -27.94
CA ALA A 230 7.46 -12.82 -28.05
C ALA A 230 7.94 -14.27 -27.87
N GLY A 231 7.19 -15.04 -27.07
CA GLY A 231 7.52 -16.44 -26.80
C GLY A 231 8.71 -16.66 -25.86
N ALA A 232 9.34 -15.59 -25.32
CA ALA A 232 10.39 -15.74 -24.32
C ALA A 232 9.84 -16.29 -23.01
N ASP A 233 10.61 -17.14 -22.32
CA ASP A 233 10.32 -17.59 -20.97
C ASP A 233 10.74 -16.51 -19.97
N VAL A 234 9.76 -15.98 -19.21
CA VAL A 234 9.94 -14.89 -18.26
C VAL A 234 9.66 -15.38 -16.85
N LEU A 235 10.68 -15.41 -16.01
CA LEU A 235 10.54 -15.70 -14.59
C LEU A 235 10.10 -14.43 -13.86
N ILE A 236 8.96 -14.47 -13.18
CA ILE A 236 8.38 -13.31 -12.46
C ILE A 236 8.39 -13.60 -10.96
N ARG A 237 9.26 -12.93 -10.22
CA ARG A 237 9.36 -13.05 -8.77
C ARG A 237 8.54 -11.99 -8.06
N GLY A 238 7.50 -12.42 -7.37
CA GLY A 238 6.48 -11.61 -6.70
C GLY A 238 5.12 -11.83 -7.35
N MET A 239 4.10 -12.12 -6.53
CA MET A 239 2.72 -12.35 -6.95
C MET A 239 1.74 -11.39 -6.25
N GLY A 240 2.23 -10.20 -5.88
CA GLY A 240 1.42 -9.08 -5.40
C GLY A 240 0.90 -8.22 -6.55
N LEU A 241 0.48 -7.00 -6.24
CA LEU A 241 -0.21 -6.11 -7.19
C LEU A 241 0.62 -5.76 -8.43
N ASN A 242 1.95 -5.62 -8.30
CA ASN A 242 2.82 -5.33 -9.44
C ASN A 242 2.80 -6.46 -10.49
N ALA A 243 2.66 -7.72 -10.06
CA ALA A 243 2.55 -8.83 -10.99
C ALA A 243 1.32 -8.68 -11.90
N PHE A 244 0.17 -8.31 -11.35
CA PHE A 244 -1.06 -8.09 -12.15
C PHE A 244 -0.91 -6.94 -13.16
N ASP A 245 -0.20 -5.88 -12.81
CA ASP A 245 0.11 -4.79 -13.73
C ASP A 245 1.05 -5.25 -14.86
N ILE A 246 2.08 -6.03 -14.53
CA ILE A 246 3.03 -6.58 -15.50
C ILE A 246 2.32 -7.56 -16.44
N LEU A 247 1.51 -8.48 -15.90
CA LEU A 247 0.72 -9.41 -16.71
C LEU A 247 -0.17 -8.68 -17.72
N ALA A 248 -0.83 -7.59 -17.30
CA ALA A 248 -1.66 -6.80 -18.20
C ALA A 248 -0.86 -6.18 -19.37
N GLN A 249 0.37 -5.72 -19.10
CA GLN A 249 1.24 -5.17 -20.15
C GLN A 249 1.78 -6.25 -21.11
N LEU A 250 2.12 -7.42 -20.56
CA LEU A 250 2.65 -8.53 -21.35
C LEU A 250 1.59 -9.28 -22.16
N THR A 251 0.31 -9.00 -21.93
CA THR A 251 -0.83 -9.66 -22.59
C THR A 251 -1.72 -8.65 -23.33
N GLN A 252 -2.64 -7.96 -22.66
CA GLN A 252 -3.49 -6.94 -23.31
C GLN A 252 -2.67 -5.80 -23.94
N GLY A 253 -1.57 -5.40 -23.31
CA GLY A 253 -0.66 -4.40 -23.86
C GLY A 253 0.03 -4.83 -25.15
N ARG A 254 -0.05 -6.12 -25.50
CA ARG A 254 0.47 -6.73 -26.73
C ARG A 254 -0.63 -7.12 -27.71
N GLY A 255 -1.89 -6.73 -27.47
CA GLY A 255 -3.02 -6.93 -28.36
C GLY A 255 -3.85 -8.18 -28.08
N GLY A 256 -3.49 -8.99 -27.08
CA GLY A 256 -4.35 -10.11 -26.66
C GLY A 256 -5.64 -9.63 -25.99
N THR A 257 -6.68 -10.43 -26.04
CA THR A 257 -8.02 -10.03 -25.60
C THR A 257 -8.66 -11.04 -24.66
N PHE A 258 -9.41 -10.53 -23.67
CA PHE A 258 -10.22 -11.36 -22.77
C PHE A 258 -11.69 -11.30 -23.20
N HIS A 259 -12.29 -12.47 -23.34
CA HIS A 259 -13.70 -12.66 -23.71
C HIS A 259 -14.48 -13.26 -22.56
N ARG A 260 -15.70 -12.76 -22.33
CA ARG A 260 -16.61 -13.34 -21.33
C ARG A 260 -17.16 -14.69 -21.83
N THR A 261 -17.12 -15.70 -20.98
CA THR A 261 -17.63 -17.05 -21.29
C THR A 261 -19.09 -17.22 -20.90
N GLY A 262 -19.59 -16.42 -19.96
CA GLY A 262 -20.88 -16.63 -19.32
C GLY A 262 -20.87 -17.69 -18.21
N GLU A 263 -19.70 -18.27 -17.91
CA GLU A 263 -19.54 -19.22 -16.81
C GLU A 263 -19.45 -18.53 -15.44
N GLN A 264 -19.42 -19.37 -14.38
CA GLN A 264 -19.31 -18.91 -12.99
C GLN A 264 -18.01 -18.12 -12.71
N PRO A 265 -17.95 -17.35 -11.62
CA PRO A 265 -16.73 -16.66 -11.19
C PRO A 265 -15.52 -17.61 -11.13
N GLY A 266 -14.36 -17.11 -11.54
CA GLY A 266 -13.13 -17.91 -11.71
C GLY A 266 -13.00 -18.53 -13.11
N ARG A 267 -14.10 -18.80 -13.79
CA ARG A 267 -14.16 -19.30 -15.19
C ARG A 267 -14.79 -18.31 -16.16
N ALA A 268 -15.13 -17.12 -15.68
CA ALA A 268 -15.89 -16.13 -16.44
C ALA A 268 -15.14 -15.53 -17.64
N LEU A 269 -13.83 -15.79 -17.79
CA LEU A 269 -12.99 -15.24 -18.85
C LEU A 269 -12.25 -16.34 -19.62
N ARG A 270 -12.15 -16.17 -20.95
CA ARG A 270 -11.22 -16.86 -21.85
C ARG A 270 -10.26 -15.83 -22.44
N TYR A 271 -9.00 -16.20 -22.56
CA TYR A 271 -8.02 -15.36 -23.24
C TYR A 271 -7.81 -15.81 -24.68
N GLU A 272 -7.69 -14.86 -25.60
CA GLU A 272 -7.33 -15.02 -26.99
C GLU A 272 -5.97 -14.35 -27.22
N PRO A 273 -4.90 -15.17 -27.44
CA PRO A 273 -3.56 -14.65 -27.65
C PRO A 273 -3.42 -13.85 -28.94
N SER A 274 -2.58 -12.80 -28.90
CA SER A 274 -2.17 -12.08 -30.11
C SER A 274 -1.03 -12.79 -30.86
N GLY A 275 -0.31 -13.72 -30.19
CA GLY A 275 0.91 -14.34 -30.68
C GLY A 275 2.19 -13.54 -30.37
N HIS A 276 2.06 -12.44 -29.61
CA HIS A 276 3.18 -11.57 -29.20
C HIS A 276 3.49 -11.68 -27.71
N GLU A 277 2.78 -12.51 -26.98
CA GLU A 277 2.98 -12.70 -25.54
C GLU A 277 4.24 -13.53 -25.27
N PRO A 278 4.95 -13.29 -24.16
CA PRO A 278 5.90 -14.24 -23.58
C PRO A 278 5.16 -15.33 -22.81
N VAL A 279 5.87 -16.39 -22.43
CA VAL A 279 5.43 -17.39 -21.43
C VAL A 279 5.87 -16.93 -20.05
N MET A 280 4.97 -16.86 -19.10
CA MET A 280 5.20 -16.25 -17.78
C MET A 280 5.18 -17.30 -16.68
N HIS A 281 6.27 -17.38 -15.91
CA HIS A 281 6.45 -18.33 -14.80
C HIS A 281 6.50 -17.56 -13.48
N LEU A 282 5.40 -17.61 -12.71
CA LEU A 282 5.24 -16.83 -11.51
C LEU A 282 5.76 -17.56 -10.28
N MET A 283 6.36 -16.81 -9.35
CA MET A 283 6.86 -17.38 -8.09
C MET A 283 6.72 -16.40 -6.93
N SER A 284 6.41 -16.93 -5.75
CA SER A 284 6.45 -16.20 -4.48
C SER A 284 6.73 -17.13 -3.30
N ARG A 285 7.08 -16.54 -2.16
CA ARG A 285 7.34 -17.31 -0.94
C ARG A 285 6.16 -18.21 -0.54
N ARG A 286 4.92 -17.70 -0.67
CA ARG A 286 3.70 -18.45 -0.34
C ARG A 286 3.21 -19.39 -1.46
N GLY A 287 3.71 -19.25 -2.67
CA GLY A 287 3.27 -20.01 -3.82
C GLY A 287 1.94 -19.56 -4.44
N ILE A 288 1.25 -18.58 -3.86
CA ILE A 288 -0.03 -18.07 -4.36
C ILE A 288 0.02 -16.56 -4.60
N PRO A 289 -0.78 -16.02 -5.53
CA PRO A 289 -0.97 -14.58 -5.67
C PRO A 289 -1.80 -14.01 -4.51
N TYR A 290 -1.84 -12.68 -4.40
CA TYR A 290 -2.82 -12.02 -3.56
C TYR A 290 -4.23 -12.39 -3.97
N LEU A 291 -5.06 -12.76 -2.97
CA LEU A 291 -6.44 -13.15 -3.20
C LEU A 291 -7.30 -11.94 -3.59
N PRO A 292 -8.35 -12.12 -4.39
CA PRO A 292 -9.21 -11.03 -4.83
C PRO A 292 -9.95 -10.38 -3.67
N LYS A 293 -10.16 -9.08 -3.74
CA LYS A 293 -11.01 -8.34 -2.80
C LYS A 293 -12.48 -8.66 -3.01
N ALA A 294 -13.24 -8.60 -1.91
CA ALA A 294 -14.69 -8.66 -1.92
C ALA A 294 -15.31 -7.55 -2.79
N GLU A 295 -16.36 -7.87 -3.51
CA GLU A 295 -17.18 -6.89 -4.23
C GLU A 295 -18.17 -6.23 -3.25
N VAL A 296 -17.75 -5.13 -2.64
CA VAL A 296 -18.49 -4.40 -1.61
C VAL A 296 -18.60 -2.91 -1.93
N THR A 297 -19.51 -2.23 -1.25
CA THR A 297 -19.77 -0.79 -1.47
C THR A 297 -19.03 0.13 -0.49
N SER A 298 -18.31 -0.45 0.47
CA SER A 298 -17.48 0.24 1.47
C SER A 298 -16.15 -0.50 1.62
N PHE A 299 -15.13 0.18 2.11
CA PHE A 299 -13.78 -0.39 2.23
C PHE A 299 -13.69 -1.46 3.33
N VAL A 300 -14.44 -1.27 4.42
CA VAL A 300 -14.76 -2.34 5.39
C VAL A 300 -16.21 -2.71 5.15
N PRO A 301 -16.56 -3.99 4.97
CA PRO A 301 -17.93 -4.44 4.76
C PRO A 301 -18.86 -3.94 5.89
N HIS A 302 -20.07 -3.48 5.54
CA HIS A 302 -20.99 -2.88 6.51
C HIS A 302 -21.40 -3.83 7.64
N GLY A 303 -21.48 -5.13 7.36
CA GLY A 303 -21.83 -6.16 8.36
C GLY A 303 -20.72 -6.53 9.32
N VAL A 304 -19.48 -6.05 9.11
CA VAL A 304 -18.35 -6.34 10.01
C VAL A 304 -18.49 -5.62 11.34
N THR A 305 -18.35 -6.36 12.42
CA THR A 305 -18.37 -5.84 13.81
C THR A 305 -17.12 -6.28 14.56
N LEU A 306 -16.48 -5.34 15.26
CA LEU A 306 -15.41 -5.62 16.22
C LEU A 306 -15.97 -5.57 17.64
N SER A 307 -16.55 -6.68 18.08
CA SER A 307 -17.23 -6.79 19.38
C SER A 307 -16.25 -7.02 20.54
N TYR A 308 -15.21 -7.81 20.29
CA TYR A 308 -14.15 -8.11 21.25
C TYR A 308 -13.07 -7.04 21.24
N LEU A 309 -12.62 -6.63 20.07
CA LEU A 309 -11.69 -5.51 19.90
C LEU A 309 -12.45 -4.16 19.94
N SER A 310 -13.29 -3.97 20.96
CA SER A 310 -14.08 -2.75 21.16
C SER A 310 -13.23 -1.62 21.75
N ASP A 311 -13.71 -0.36 21.64
CA ASP A 311 -13.00 0.80 22.22
C ASP A 311 -12.84 0.64 23.74
N ALA A 312 -13.87 0.12 24.42
CA ALA A 312 -13.82 -0.12 25.86
C ALA A 312 -12.76 -1.18 26.24
N ALA A 313 -12.66 -2.27 25.47
CA ALA A 313 -11.66 -3.32 25.72
C ALA A 313 -10.24 -2.79 25.51
N VAL A 314 -10.02 -2.03 24.44
CA VAL A 314 -8.73 -1.40 24.13
C VAL A 314 -8.36 -0.36 25.19
N GLN A 315 -9.30 0.48 25.64
CA GLN A 315 -9.06 1.44 26.70
C GLN A 315 -8.67 0.75 28.00
N ALA A 316 -9.35 -0.33 28.38
CA ALA A 316 -9.01 -1.13 29.57
C ALA A 316 -7.60 -1.76 29.49
N LEU A 317 -7.15 -2.16 28.28
CA LEU A 317 -5.78 -2.63 28.07
C LEU A 317 -4.76 -1.47 28.22
N LEU A 318 -5.03 -0.31 27.64
CA LEU A 318 -4.19 0.88 27.78
C LEU A 318 -4.14 1.37 29.23
N ASP A 319 -5.25 1.38 29.95
CA ASP A 319 -5.29 1.75 31.38
C ASP A 319 -4.45 0.80 32.26
N ARG A 320 -4.37 -0.47 31.87
CA ARG A 320 -3.60 -1.50 32.60
C ARG A 320 -2.14 -1.53 32.25
N HIS A 321 -1.80 -1.41 30.96
CA HIS A 321 -0.45 -1.67 30.45
C HIS A 321 0.26 -0.40 29.95
N GLY A 322 -0.45 0.70 29.73
CA GLY A 322 0.06 1.96 29.17
C GLY A 322 0.23 1.91 27.65
N VAL A 323 0.60 0.74 27.12
CA VAL A 323 0.86 0.48 25.70
C VAL A 323 0.30 -0.87 25.30
N LEU A 324 0.14 -1.08 23.99
CA LEU A 324 -0.38 -2.33 23.41
C LEU A 324 0.77 -3.18 22.85
N ASP A 325 0.61 -4.48 22.95
CA ASP A 325 1.34 -5.50 22.20
C ASP A 325 0.35 -6.19 21.27
N LEU A 326 0.74 -6.44 20.02
CA LEU A 326 -0.17 -7.05 19.06
C LEU A 326 -0.51 -8.49 19.46
N ASP A 327 0.50 -9.31 19.72
CA ASP A 327 0.32 -10.74 19.96
C ASP A 327 -0.36 -11.02 21.31
N GLU A 328 0.03 -10.29 22.35
CA GLU A 328 -0.49 -10.50 23.70
C GLU A 328 -1.85 -9.83 23.93
N HIS A 329 -2.08 -8.64 23.38
CA HIS A 329 -3.24 -7.81 23.71
C HIS A 329 -4.28 -7.72 22.60
N VAL A 330 -3.85 -7.48 21.35
CA VAL A 330 -4.75 -7.13 20.25
C VAL A 330 -5.19 -8.35 19.47
N TRP A 331 -4.27 -9.25 19.13
CA TRP A 331 -4.57 -10.42 18.31
C TRP A 331 -5.61 -11.37 18.96
N PRO A 332 -5.56 -11.68 20.25
CA PRO A 332 -6.58 -12.52 20.86
C PRO A 332 -7.99 -11.94 20.76
N LEU A 333 -8.15 -10.61 20.78
CA LEU A 333 -9.43 -9.94 20.60
C LEU A 333 -9.85 -9.92 19.14
N LEU A 334 -8.94 -9.52 18.25
CA LEU A 334 -9.18 -9.45 16.81
C LEU A 334 -9.51 -10.83 16.23
N HIS A 335 -8.77 -11.86 16.61
CA HIS A 335 -9.02 -13.24 16.16
C HIS A 335 -10.43 -13.72 16.54
N ARG A 336 -10.90 -13.40 17.75
CA ARG A 336 -12.29 -13.72 18.14
C ARG A 336 -13.30 -12.98 17.27
N ASP A 337 -13.06 -11.73 16.92
CA ASP A 337 -13.91 -10.99 15.99
C ASP A 337 -13.89 -11.59 14.58
N VAL A 338 -12.73 -12.04 14.10
CA VAL A 338 -12.57 -12.73 12.80
C VAL A 338 -13.43 -14.00 12.79
N VAL A 339 -13.29 -14.85 13.79
CA VAL A 339 -14.06 -16.09 13.95
C VAL A 339 -15.56 -15.80 14.05
N ARG A 340 -15.96 -14.83 14.88
CA ARG A 340 -17.36 -14.45 15.04
C ARG A 340 -18.00 -13.95 13.75
N ASN A 341 -17.32 -13.07 13.01
CA ASN A 341 -17.82 -12.55 11.73
C ASN A 341 -17.96 -13.67 10.68
N TYR A 342 -17.01 -14.61 10.62
CA TYR A 342 -17.09 -15.78 9.75
C TYR A 342 -18.35 -16.61 10.03
N TYR A 343 -18.49 -17.09 11.25
CA TYR A 343 -19.59 -18.02 11.58
C TYR A 343 -20.96 -17.33 11.69
N ALA A 344 -21.02 -16.08 12.10
CA ALA A 344 -22.27 -15.31 12.04
C ALA A 344 -22.77 -15.16 10.61
N THR A 345 -21.86 -14.95 9.65
CA THR A 345 -22.21 -14.90 8.23
C THR A 345 -22.63 -16.28 7.72
N MET A 346 -21.91 -17.35 8.05
CA MET A 346 -22.27 -18.73 7.68
C MET A 346 -23.67 -19.10 8.18
N VAL A 347 -24.00 -18.77 9.43
CA VAL A 347 -25.34 -19.00 10.00
C VAL A 347 -26.43 -18.24 9.24
N ARG A 348 -26.11 -17.05 8.74
CA ARG A 348 -27.05 -16.22 7.97
C ARG A 348 -27.24 -16.71 6.55
N THR A 349 -26.15 -17.11 5.86
CA THR A 349 -26.16 -17.34 4.41
C THR A 349 -26.14 -18.81 4.02
N GLN A 350 -25.64 -19.69 4.90
CA GLN A 350 -25.41 -21.11 4.65
C GLN A 350 -25.85 -22.00 5.84
N PRO A 351 -27.04 -21.79 6.44
CA PRO A 351 -27.44 -22.49 7.66
C PRO A 351 -27.51 -24.02 7.50
N ASP A 352 -27.73 -24.50 6.26
CA ASP A 352 -27.86 -25.95 5.99
C ASP A 352 -26.54 -26.69 6.22
N ILE A 353 -25.38 -26.02 6.09
CA ILE A 353 -24.05 -26.58 6.43
C ILE A 353 -24.01 -26.99 7.91
N LEU A 354 -24.74 -26.28 8.78
CA LEU A 354 -24.80 -26.49 10.22
C LEU A 354 -26.05 -27.24 10.67
N GLY A 355 -26.70 -27.98 9.77
CA GLY A 355 -27.90 -28.78 10.07
C GLY A 355 -29.21 -27.98 10.06
N GLY A 356 -29.24 -26.85 9.37
CA GLY A 356 -30.43 -26.02 9.17
C GLY A 356 -30.53 -24.82 10.13
N PRO A 357 -31.50 -23.92 9.91
CA PRO A 357 -31.54 -22.60 10.58
C PRO A 357 -31.61 -22.64 12.12
N VAL A 358 -32.22 -23.67 12.70
CA VAL A 358 -32.34 -23.80 14.16
C VAL A 358 -31.01 -24.28 14.76
N ALA A 359 -30.40 -25.31 14.15
CA ALA A 359 -29.10 -25.83 14.58
C ALA A 359 -28.01 -24.81 14.41
N ALA A 360 -28.01 -24.06 13.28
CA ALA A 360 -27.07 -22.99 13.01
C ALA A 360 -27.13 -21.87 14.08
N ARG A 361 -28.31 -21.42 14.46
CA ARG A 361 -28.44 -20.41 15.54
C ARG A 361 -27.95 -20.95 16.90
N ARG A 362 -28.21 -22.22 17.19
CA ARG A 362 -27.73 -22.88 18.42
C ARG A 362 -26.19 -22.95 18.41
N PHE A 363 -25.59 -23.39 17.29
CA PHE A 363 -24.14 -23.40 17.11
C PHE A 363 -23.52 -22.03 17.39
N LEU A 364 -24.09 -20.97 16.81
CA LEU A 364 -23.56 -19.59 17.00
C LEU A 364 -23.65 -19.17 18.46
N GLY A 365 -24.72 -19.50 19.16
CA GLY A 365 -24.85 -19.23 20.60
C GLY A 365 -23.79 -19.94 21.43
N GLU A 366 -23.53 -21.24 21.16
CA GLU A 366 -22.48 -22.02 21.83
C GLU A 366 -21.08 -21.49 21.48
N LEU A 367 -20.84 -21.10 20.23
CA LEU A 367 -19.58 -20.51 19.80
C LEU A 367 -19.30 -19.16 20.50
N VAL A 368 -20.30 -18.27 20.56
CA VAL A 368 -20.15 -16.98 21.26
C VAL A 368 -19.85 -17.21 22.74
N ALA A 369 -20.53 -18.14 23.40
CA ALA A 369 -20.23 -18.48 24.80
C ALA A 369 -18.79 -18.98 24.97
N LEU A 370 -18.30 -19.82 24.05
CA LEU A 370 -16.92 -20.31 24.04
C LEU A 370 -15.90 -19.15 23.86
N LEU A 371 -16.18 -18.21 22.95
CA LEU A 371 -15.33 -17.05 22.72
C LEU A 371 -15.34 -16.07 23.90
N ASP A 372 -16.47 -15.93 24.59
CA ASP A 372 -16.61 -15.12 25.81
C ASP A 372 -15.82 -15.71 26.99
N ASP A 373 -15.84 -17.03 27.15
CA ASP A 373 -15.08 -17.73 28.20
C ASP A 373 -13.57 -17.63 27.97
N ALA A 374 -13.11 -17.68 26.71
CA ALA A 374 -11.73 -17.37 26.34
C ALA A 374 -11.32 -15.96 26.80
N GLY A 375 -12.21 -14.98 26.68
CA GLY A 375 -11.99 -13.60 27.14
C GLY A 375 -11.87 -13.46 28.66
N ARG A 376 -12.38 -14.43 29.41
CA ARG A 376 -12.28 -14.48 30.88
C ARG A 376 -11.08 -15.27 31.39
N GLY A 377 -10.16 -15.66 30.47
CA GLY A 377 -8.97 -16.44 30.84
C GLY A 377 -9.20 -17.95 30.94
N ALA A 378 -10.34 -18.44 30.49
CA ALA A 378 -10.53 -19.89 30.36
C ALA A 378 -9.63 -20.45 29.24
N PRO A 379 -8.99 -21.60 29.41
CA PRO A 379 -8.13 -22.21 28.42
C PRO A 379 -8.96 -22.79 27.26
N VAL A 380 -9.51 -21.93 26.41
CA VAL A 380 -10.20 -22.34 25.19
C VAL A 380 -9.17 -22.59 24.12
N THR A 381 -9.00 -23.86 23.77
CA THR A 381 -8.08 -24.28 22.72
C THR A 381 -8.79 -24.33 21.36
N ALA A 382 -8.02 -24.27 20.28
CA ALA A 382 -8.51 -24.57 18.93
C ALA A 382 -9.28 -25.90 18.86
N ARG A 383 -8.88 -26.87 19.70
CA ARG A 383 -9.55 -28.17 19.86
C ARG A 383 -11.00 -28.02 20.32
N HIS A 384 -11.30 -27.20 21.32
CA HIS A 384 -12.68 -27.00 21.77
C HIS A 384 -13.58 -26.41 20.67
N ALA A 385 -13.05 -25.50 19.89
CA ALA A 385 -13.74 -24.89 18.76
C ALA A 385 -13.98 -25.90 17.62
N GLU A 386 -13.00 -26.73 17.34
CA GLU A 386 -13.11 -27.84 16.39
C GLU A 386 -14.14 -28.87 16.84
N GLU A 387 -14.10 -29.35 18.11
CA GLU A 387 -15.04 -30.27 18.68
C GLU A 387 -16.47 -29.70 18.68
N LEU A 388 -16.63 -28.36 18.87
CA LEU A 388 -17.93 -27.71 18.75
C LEU A 388 -18.45 -27.80 17.32
N LEU A 389 -17.62 -27.40 16.32
CA LEU A 389 -18.03 -27.42 14.91
C LEU A 389 -18.39 -28.82 14.44
N GLN A 390 -17.60 -29.84 14.79
CA GLN A 390 -17.80 -31.22 14.37
C GLN A 390 -19.16 -31.82 14.86
N ARG A 391 -19.76 -31.29 15.94
CA ARG A 391 -21.11 -31.68 16.35
C ARG A 391 -22.21 -31.24 15.38
N TYR A 392 -21.96 -30.19 14.60
CA TYR A 392 -22.93 -29.58 13.67
C TYR A 392 -22.56 -29.83 12.20
N ALA A 393 -21.28 -29.91 11.89
CA ALA A 393 -20.73 -30.10 10.56
C ALA A 393 -19.46 -30.99 10.62
N PRO A 394 -19.64 -32.34 10.72
CA PRO A 394 -18.54 -33.30 10.97
C PRO A 394 -17.43 -33.27 9.89
N ASP A 395 -17.78 -32.93 8.65
CA ASP A 395 -16.88 -32.93 7.51
C ASP A 395 -16.17 -31.55 7.30
N ARG A 396 -16.37 -30.60 8.22
CA ARG A 396 -15.78 -29.28 8.16
C ARG A 396 -14.69 -29.10 9.20
N ARG A 397 -13.67 -28.31 8.83
CA ARG A 397 -12.64 -27.83 9.75
C ARG A 397 -12.99 -26.44 10.27
N PHE A 398 -12.58 -26.15 11.48
CA PHE A 398 -12.72 -24.83 12.05
C PHE A 398 -11.84 -23.81 11.29
N LEU A 399 -12.30 -22.56 11.24
CA LEU A 399 -11.58 -21.48 10.53
C LEU A 399 -10.17 -21.31 11.09
N ASP A 400 -9.18 -21.52 10.25
CA ASP A 400 -7.80 -21.08 10.46
C ASP A 400 -7.46 -19.99 9.44
N ILE A 401 -7.65 -18.74 9.84
CA ILE A 401 -7.42 -17.59 8.95
C ILE A 401 -5.94 -17.43 8.58
N VAL A 402 -5.02 -17.92 9.41
CA VAL A 402 -3.59 -17.86 9.16
C VAL A 402 -3.19 -18.85 8.05
N ALA A 403 -3.77 -20.06 8.09
CA ALA A 403 -3.58 -21.05 7.04
C ALA A 403 -4.10 -20.58 5.68
N TYR A 404 -5.19 -19.79 5.63
CA TYR A 404 -5.67 -19.21 4.38
C TYR A 404 -4.67 -18.24 3.73
N ALA A 405 -3.83 -17.56 4.52
CA ALA A 405 -2.82 -16.65 4.00
C ALA A 405 -1.57 -17.37 3.48
N ASP A 406 -1.29 -18.56 3.95
CA ASP A 406 -0.13 -19.38 3.55
C ASP A 406 -0.57 -20.86 3.43
N PRO A 407 -1.43 -21.18 2.45
CA PRO A 407 -2.14 -22.47 2.41
C PRO A 407 -1.20 -23.65 2.15
N TYR A 408 -0.04 -23.42 1.54
CA TYR A 408 0.91 -24.46 1.16
C TYR A 408 2.15 -24.50 2.07
N ARG A 409 2.04 -23.92 3.29
CA ARG A 409 3.15 -23.88 4.24
C ARG A 409 3.74 -25.25 4.54
N ASP A 410 2.89 -26.24 4.73
CA ASP A 410 3.26 -27.59 5.13
C ASP A 410 3.13 -28.61 3.98
N ASP A 411 2.57 -28.21 2.83
CA ASP A 411 2.33 -29.11 1.70
C ASP A 411 3.58 -29.31 0.84
N VAL A 412 3.66 -30.48 0.26
CA VAL A 412 4.61 -30.88 -0.79
C VAL A 412 3.80 -31.50 -1.92
N PHE A 413 4.12 -31.17 -3.15
CA PHE A 413 3.43 -31.63 -4.35
C PHE A 413 4.34 -32.58 -5.13
N ASP A 414 3.79 -33.72 -5.56
CA ASP A 414 4.56 -34.71 -6.30
C ASP A 414 4.97 -34.18 -7.68
N THR A 415 4.10 -33.42 -8.34
CA THR A 415 4.33 -32.87 -9.67
C THR A 415 3.90 -31.40 -9.79
N PRO A 416 4.41 -30.66 -10.82
CA PRO A 416 3.90 -29.32 -11.13
C PRO A 416 2.41 -29.30 -11.43
N GLN A 417 1.88 -30.35 -12.07
CA GLN A 417 0.46 -30.47 -12.39
C GLN A 417 -0.40 -30.51 -11.13
N ASP A 418 -0.04 -31.31 -10.12
CA ASP A 418 -0.76 -31.39 -8.84
C ASP A 418 -0.79 -30.02 -8.15
N TYR A 419 0.33 -29.32 -8.16
CA TYR A 419 0.43 -27.97 -7.59
C TYR A 419 -0.45 -26.97 -8.34
N HIS A 420 -0.41 -26.96 -9.68
CA HIS A 420 -1.22 -26.06 -10.50
C HIS A 420 -2.72 -26.29 -10.31
N GLU A 421 -3.17 -27.53 -10.21
CA GLU A 421 -4.58 -27.86 -9.94
C GLU A 421 -5.05 -27.31 -8.60
N GLN A 422 -4.20 -27.38 -7.56
CA GLN A 422 -4.52 -26.81 -6.25
C GLN A 422 -4.58 -25.28 -6.30
N VAL A 423 -3.63 -24.62 -6.98
CA VAL A 423 -3.66 -23.16 -7.15
C VAL A 423 -4.90 -22.72 -7.92
N VAL A 424 -5.23 -23.39 -9.02
CA VAL A 424 -6.43 -23.07 -9.83
C VAL A 424 -7.69 -23.23 -8.97
N SER A 425 -7.83 -24.33 -8.24
CA SER A 425 -8.98 -24.59 -7.38
C SER A 425 -9.16 -23.50 -6.31
N LEU A 426 -8.06 -23.13 -5.65
CA LEU A 426 -8.03 -22.07 -4.64
C LEU A 426 -8.45 -20.71 -5.22
N LEU A 427 -7.92 -20.35 -6.38
CA LEU A 427 -8.23 -19.05 -7.01
C LEU A 427 -9.65 -19.00 -7.58
N GLU A 428 -10.16 -20.10 -8.14
CA GLU A 428 -11.57 -20.19 -8.57
C GLU A 428 -12.51 -20.01 -7.38
N GLN A 429 -12.24 -20.70 -6.26
CA GLN A 429 -13.02 -20.54 -5.02
C GLN A 429 -12.93 -19.10 -4.49
N ALA A 430 -11.73 -18.49 -4.47
CA ALA A 430 -11.56 -17.11 -4.02
C ALA A 430 -12.35 -16.11 -4.89
N CYS A 431 -12.49 -16.37 -6.20
CA CYS A 431 -13.34 -15.56 -7.09
C CYS A 431 -14.83 -15.68 -6.74
N VAL A 432 -15.29 -16.87 -6.38
CA VAL A 432 -16.66 -17.08 -5.90
C VAL A 432 -16.90 -16.32 -4.59
N GLU A 433 -16.01 -16.47 -3.62
CA GLU A 433 -16.10 -15.78 -2.32
C GLU A 433 -16.12 -14.24 -2.51
N ALA A 434 -15.25 -13.70 -3.40
CA ALA A 434 -15.20 -12.27 -3.70
C ALA A 434 -16.53 -11.75 -4.28
N THR A 435 -17.20 -12.55 -5.13
CA THR A 435 -18.49 -12.19 -5.73
C THR A 435 -19.63 -12.17 -4.71
N LEU A 436 -19.59 -13.08 -3.73
CA LEU A 436 -20.57 -13.11 -2.63
C LEU A 436 -20.45 -11.87 -1.74
N GLY A 437 -19.28 -11.24 -1.67
CA GLY A 437 -19.08 -10.01 -0.90
C GLY A 437 -19.45 -10.18 0.57
N GLU A 438 -20.44 -9.43 1.06
CA GLU A 438 -20.90 -9.50 2.45
C GLU A 438 -21.68 -10.80 2.78
N ASP A 439 -22.04 -11.61 1.79
CA ASP A 439 -22.64 -12.92 2.00
C ASP A 439 -21.61 -14.06 2.08
N SER A 440 -20.34 -13.77 1.84
CA SER A 440 -19.23 -14.70 2.04
C SER A 440 -18.76 -14.71 3.50
N PRO A 441 -18.81 -15.86 4.21
CA PRO A 441 -18.18 -15.99 5.52
C PRO A 441 -16.71 -15.61 5.52
N PHE A 442 -15.95 -16.07 4.51
CA PHE A 442 -14.53 -15.78 4.38
C PHE A 442 -14.25 -14.28 4.18
N MET A 443 -14.98 -13.60 3.27
CA MET A 443 -14.80 -12.18 3.04
C MET A 443 -15.16 -11.32 4.24
N MET A 444 -16.13 -11.75 5.06
CA MET A 444 -16.48 -11.07 6.31
C MET A 444 -15.39 -11.27 7.38
N ALA A 445 -14.75 -12.42 7.45
CA ALA A 445 -13.58 -12.65 8.30
C ALA A 445 -12.39 -11.76 7.88
N VAL A 446 -12.09 -11.71 6.58
CA VAL A 446 -11.07 -10.81 6.01
C VAL A 446 -11.42 -9.33 6.26
N GLY A 447 -12.71 -8.98 6.19
CA GLY A 447 -13.19 -7.64 6.53
C GLY A 447 -12.91 -7.27 8.00
N ALA A 448 -13.08 -8.21 8.93
CA ALA A 448 -12.75 -8.00 10.36
C ALA A 448 -11.24 -7.82 10.56
N LEU A 449 -10.39 -8.63 9.89
CA LEU A 449 -8.93 -8.42 9.88
C LEU A 449 -8.56 -7.03 9.38
N HIS A 450 -9.20 -6.60 8.28
CA HIS A 450 -8.94 -5.28 7.71
C HIS A 450 -9.36 -4.15 8.65
N ALA A 451 -10.50 -4.27 9.31
CA ALA A 451 -10.94 -3.32 10.32
C ALA A 451 -9.95 -3.24 11.50
N GLY A 452 -9.45 -4.38 11.98
CA GLY A 452 -8.40 -4.44 13.00
C GLY A 452 -7.10 -3.77 12.55
N ARG A 453 -6.65 -4.02 11.30
CA ARG A 453 -5.50 -3.34 10.69
C ARG A 453 -5.64 -1.82 10.73
N LEU A 454 -6.80 -1.28 10.39
CA LEU A 454 -7.03 0.16 10.38
C LEU A 454 -6.88 0.75 11.79
N ARG A 455 -7.34 0.05 12.83
CA ARG A 455 -7.12 0.46 14.23
C ARG A 455 -5.65 0.40 14.63
N MET A 456 -4.97 -0.70 14.29
CA MET A 456 -3.53 -0.84 14.54
C MET A 456 -2.71 0.30 13.92
N LYS A 457 -3.04 0.70 12.69
CA LYS A 457 -2.39 1.86 12.03
C LYS A 457 -2.53 3.13 12.85
N GLN A 458 -3.71 3.40 13.39
CA GLN A 458 -3.97 4.55 14.23
C GLN A 458 -3.17 4.48 15.53
N TRP A 459 -3.18 3.35 16.24
CA TRP A 459 -2.47 3.18 17.51
C TRP A 459 -0.95 3.27 17.34
N ILE A 460 -0.39 2.77 16.23
CA ILE A 460 1.03 2.95 15.90
C ILE A 460 1.36 4.42 15.71
N ALA A 461 0.55 5.17 14.96
CA ALA A 461 0.77 6.60 14.73
C ALA A 461 0.60 7.45 16.00
N GLU A 462 -0.21 6.98 16.95
CA GLU A 462 -0.39 7.59 18.28
C GLU A 462 0.68 7.17 19.30
N GLY A 463 1.64 6.31 18.91
CA GLY A 463 2.69 5.80 19.80
C GLY A 463 2.18 4.85 20.89
N LYS A 464 1.01 4.23 20.69
CA LYS A 464 0.36 3.33 21.65
C LYS A 464 0.77 1.86 21.52
N VAL A 465 1.63 1.51 20.57
CA VAL A 465 2.10 0.13 20.33
C VAL A 465 3.59 0.06 20.63
N THR A 466 4.02 -0.97 21.35
CA THR A 466 5.44 -1.17 21.68
C THR A 466 6.28 -1.35 20.41
N ASP A 467 7.50 -0.84 20.41
CA ASP A 467 8.42 -0.99 19.29
C ASP A 467 8.77 -2.45 19.04
N SER A 468 8.97 -3.23 20.12
CA SER A 468 9.22 -4.66 20.04
C SER A 468 8.06 -5.37 19.31
N SER A 469 6.81 -5.10 19.65
CA SER A 469 5.66 -5.69 18.95
C SER A 469 5.54 -5.21 17.49
N ARG A 470 5.91 -3.96 17.21
CA ARG A 470 5.97 -3.47 15.83
C ARG A 470 6.96 -4.28 14.98
N LEU A 471 8.11 -4.66 15.55
CA LEU A 471 9.14 -5.47 14.86
C LEU A 471 8.74 -6.94 14.76
N LYS A 472 8.48 -7.59 15.91
CA LYS A 472 8.30 -9.05 15.98
C LYS A 472 6.92 -9.53 15.53
N ASP A 473 5.88 -8.67 15.64
CA ASP A 473 4.52 -9.08 15.37
C ASP A 473 3.95 -8.38 14.13
N VAL A 474 3.92 -7.02 14.13
CA VAL A 474 3.28 -6.27 13.03
C VAL A 474 4.02 -6.52 11.72
N GLN A 475 5.34 -6.29 11.69
CA GLN A 475 6.13 -6.40 10.45
C GLN A 475 6.44 -7.85 10.08
N ALA A 476 6.67 -8.73 11.06
CA ALA A 476 7.12 -10.08 10.78
C ALA A 476 6.00 -11.02 10.29
N TRP A 477 4.78 -10.90 10.83
CA TRP A 477 3.70 -11.81 10.44
C TRP A 477 2.35 -11.17 10.18
N PHE A 478 1.92 -10.15 10.94
CA PHE A 478 0.56 -9.59 10.81
C PHE A 478 0.38 -8.79 9.52
N GLU A 479 1.35 -7.95 9.16
CA GLU A 479 1.30 -7.20 7.89
C GLU A 479 1.28 -8.15 6.68
N PRO A 480 2.19 -9.16 6.55
CA PRO A 480 2.12 -10.15 5.49
C PRO A 480 0.80 -10.93 5.46
N LEU A 481 0.23 -11.29 6.63
CA LEU A 481 -1.06 -11.96 6.74
C LEU A 481 -2.17 -11.10 6.14
N VAL A 482 -2.30 -9.89 6.64
CA VAL A 482 -3.42 -9.00 6.25
C VAL A 482 -3.26 -8.53 4.80
N GLU A 483 -2.04 -8.24 4.35
CA GLU A 483 -1.81 -7.83 2.97
C GLU A 483 -2.19 -8.92 1.96
N GLY A 484 -1.81 -10.16 2.24
CA GLY A 484 -2.13 -11.29 1.37
C GLY A 484 -3.61 -11.54 1.20
N LEU A 485 -4.41 -11.28 2.24
CA LEU A 485 -5.85 -11.53 2.25
C LEU A 485 -6.69 -10.31 1.87
N SER A 486 -6.31 -9.09 2.32
CA SER A 486 -7.15 -7.90 2.19
C SER A 486 -6.65 -6.86 1.18
N SER A 487 -5.40 -6.97 0.70
CA SER A 487 -4.79 -5.99 -0.21
C SER A 487 -4.72 -6.46 -1.67
N GLY A 488 -5.42 -7.52 -2.02
CA GLY A 488 -5.41 -8.09 -3.37
C GLY A 488 -6.04 -7.21 -4.46
N PRO A 489 -6.04 -7.69 -5.69
CA PRO A 489 -6.62 -7.00 -6.83
C PRO A 489 -8.16 -7.15 -6.86
N PRO A 490 -8.87 -6.45 -7.76
CA PRO A 490 -10.25 -6.77 -8.06
C PRO A 490 -10.34 -8.19 -8.66
N ARG A 491 -11.48 -8.89 -8.42
CA ARG A 491 -11.74 -10.27 -8.82
C ARG A 491 -11.37 -10.58 -10.28
N TRP A 492 -11.79 -9.73 -11.20
CA TRP A 492 -11.57 -9.96 -12.63
C TRP A 492 -10.08 -10.00 -13.02
N ARG A 493 -9.16 -9.42 -12.25
CA ARG A 493 -7.70 -9.57 -12.45
C ARG A 493 -7.23 -10.99 -12.14
N VAL A 494 -7.79 -11.62 -11.11
CA VAL A 494 -7.52 -13.03 -10.81
C VAL A 494 -8.12 -13.94 -11.89
N GLU A 495 -9.33 -13.63 -12.38
CA GLU A 495 -9.93 -14.34 -13.52
C GLU A 495 -9.10 -14.21 -14.80
N GLN A 496 -8.47 -13.05 -15.04
CA GLN A 496 -7.50 -12.87 -16.12
C GLN A 496 -6.30 -13.80 -15.97
N MET A 497 -5.72 -13.87 -14.77
CA MET A 497 -4.60 -14.79 -14.48
C MET A 497 -4.97 -16.25 -14.74
N LEU A 498 -6.15 -16.69 -14.29
CA LEU A 498 -6.66 -18.03 -14.55
C LEU A 498 -6.91 -18.28 -16.05
N ALA A 499 -7.39 -17.29 -16.78
CA ALA A 499 -7.59 -17.40 -18.25
C ALA A 499 -6.26 -17.49 -19.00
N LEU A 500 -5.21 -16.80 -18.55
CA LEU A 500 -3.86 -16.90 -19.10
C LEU A 500 -3.24 -18.30 -18.84
N HIS A 501 -3.44 -18.85 -17.65
CA HIS A 501 -3.02 -20.20 -17.35
C HIS A 501 -3.69 -21.23 -18.27
N ARG A 502 -5.02 -21.16 -18.43
CA ARG A 502 -5.77 -22.04 -19.36
C ARG A 502 -5.34 -21.87 -20.81
N ALA A 503 -4.80 -20.71 -21.20
CA ALA A 503 -4.25 -20.45 -22.54
C ALA A 503 -2.81 -20.95 -22.70
N GLY A 504 -2.18 -21.50 -21.65
CA GLY A 504 -0.79 -22.00 -21.68
C GLY A 504 0.27 -20.89 -21.67
N LEU A 505 -0.11 -19.65 -21.28
CA LEU A 505 0.79 -18.50 -21.25
C LEU A 505 1.30 -18.15 -19.85
N LEU A 506 0.78 -18.84 -18.83
CA LEU A 506 1.14 -18.59 -17.43
C LEU A 506 1.11 -19.89 -16.63
N ASP A 507 2.13 -20.09 -15.80
CA ASP A 507 2.15 -21.11 -14.77
C ASP A 507 2.78 -20.58 -13.46
N TRP A 508 2.86 -21.46 -12.44
CA TRP A 508 3.43 -21.15 -11.13
C TRP A 508 4.55 -22.16 -10.78
N ILE A 509 5.68 -21.66 -10.31
CA ILE A 509 6.87 -22.49 -10.00
C ILE A 509 6.71 -23.20 -8.65
N GLY A 510 6.07 -22.56 -7.66
CA GLY A 510 5.83 -23.14 -6.35
C GLY A 510 6.21 -22.23 -5.18
N PRO A 511 5.92 -22.70 -3.93
CA PRO A 511 6.29 -21.99 -2.70
C PRO A 511 7.81 -22.01 -2.46
N VAL A 512 8.28 -20.99 -1.70
CA VAL A 512 9.69 -20.88 -1.26
C VAL A 512 10.69 -21.01 -2.42
N PRO A 513 10.50 -20.29 -3.55
CA PRO A 513 11.35 -20.49 -4.73
C PRO A 513 12.77 -19.97 -4.51
N SER A 514 13.73 -20.67 -5.11
CA SER A 514 15.11 -20.17 -5.31
C SER A 514 15.34 -19.85 -6.78
N VAL A 515 16.19 -18.84 -7.04
CA VAL A 515 16.64 -18.50 -8.39
C VAL A 515 18.15 -18.52 -8.42
N GLU A 516 18.71 -19.24 -9.39
CA GLU A 516 20.12 -19.34 -9.69
C GLU A 516 20.36 -18.90 -11.13
N VAL A 517 21.61 -18.63 -11.49
CA VAL A 517 22.04 -18.35 -12.86
C VAL A 517 23.03 -19.41 -13.26
N ASP A 518 22.85 -20.01 -14.44
CA ASP A 518 23.79 -20.91 -15.07
C ASP A 518 23.99 -20.51 -16.55
N ASP A 519 24.75 -21.33 -17.28
CA ASP A 519 25.07 -21.08 -18.70
C ASP A 519 23.80 -21.08 -19.60
N ALA A 520 22.71 -21.68 -19.15
CA ALA A 520 21.44 -21.74 -19.88
C ALA A 520 20.48 -20.59 -19.55
N GLY A 521 20.75 -19.82 -18.50
CA GLY A 521 19.92 -18.68 -18.09
C GLY A 521 19.62 -18.61 -16.59
N PHE A 522 18.54 -17.88 -16.27
CA PHE A 522 17.97 -17.92 -14.93
C PHE A 522 17.21 -19.23 -14.75
N ARG A 523 17.49 -19.94 -13.67
CA ARG A 523 16.77 -21.15 -13.29
C ARG A 523 16.06 -20.96 -11.97
N ALA A 524 14.75 -21.13 -11.97
CA ALA A 524 13.93 -21.09 -10.78
C ALA A 524 13.42 -22.49 -10.42
N ARG A 525 13.37 -22.79 -9.11
CA ARG A 525 12.84 -24.07 -8.58
C ARG A 525 12.20 -23.85 -7.22
N SER A 526 11.21 -24.68 -6.89
CA SER A 526 10.63 -24.78 -5.55
C SER A 526 11.00 -26.11 -4.92
N PRO A 527 11.50 -26.13 -3.68
CA PRO A 527 11.79 -27.40 -2.99
C PRO A 527 10.53 -28.18 -2.62
N LYS A 528 9.34 -27.58 -2.80
CA LYS A 528 8.03 -28.14 -2.45
C LYS A 528 7.27 -28.73 -3.64
N VAL A 529 7.81 -28.64 -4.84
CA VAL A 529 7.18 -29.19 -6.07
C VAL A 529 8.17 -30.12 -6.73
N GLY A 530 7.82 -31.40 -6.81
CA GLY A 530 8.59 -32.41 -7.49
C GLY A 530 8.58 -32.28 -9.01
N ASP A 531 9.54 -32.87 -9.69
CA ASP A 531 9.55 -33.02 -11.14
C ASP A 531 8.62 -34.17 -11.58
N GLU A 532 8.27 -34.22 -12.87
CA GLU A 532 7.39 -35.26 -13.45
C GLU A 532 7.95 -36.68 -13.32
N HIS A 533 9.23 -36.84 -12.94
CA HIS A 533 9.95 -38.11 -12.87
C HIS A 533 10.31 -38.52 -11.43
N GLY A 534 9.99 -37.67 -10.42
CA GLY A 534 10.34 -37.93 -9.02
C GLY A 534 11.86 -37.89 -8.75
N GLN A 535 12.62 -37.20 -9.61
CA GLN A 535 14.09 -37.15 -9.54
C GLN A 535 14.60 -35.91 -8.79
N GLY A 536 13.71 -35.01 -8.38
CA GLY A 536 14.07 -33.79 -7.63
C GLY A 536 13.04 -32.68 -7.76
N PRO A 537 13.36 -31.47 -7.33
CA PRO A 537 12.49 -30.34 -7.50
C PRO A 537 12.28 -29.93 -8.96
N ALA A 538 11.06 -29.69 -9.36
CA ALA A 538 10.76 -29.12 -10.66
C ALA A 538 11.48 -27.78 -10.86
N SER A 539 12.02 -27.57 -12.05
CA SER A 539 12.74 -26.33 -12.38
C SER A 539 12.29 -25.76 -13.72
N VAL A 540 12.25 -24.44 -13.79
CA VAL A 540 11.95 -23.68 -15.01
C VAL A 540 13.13 -22.76 -15.28
N SER A 541 13.54 -22.66 -16.55
CA SER A 541 14.59 -21.74 -16.99
C SER A 541 14.00 -20.65 -17.86
N GLY A 542 14.58 -19.45 -17.80
CA GLY A 542 14.17 -18.32 -18.61
C GLY A 542 15.31 -17.33 -18.87
N THR A 543 15.18 -16.57 -19.93
CA THR A 543 16.13 -15.51 -20.29
C THR A 543 15.86 -14.20 -19.58
N TRP A 544 14.66 -14.04 -19.06
CA TRP A 544 14.22 -12.87 -18.28
C TRP A 544 13.93 -13.23 -16.84
N LEU A 545 14.45 -12.40 -15.91
CA LEU A 545 14.04 -12.40 -14.51
C LEU A 545 13.50 -11.01 -14.14
N VAL A 546 12.22 -10.97 -13.74
CA VAL A 546 11.51 -9.75 -13.38
C VAL A 546 11.14 -9.76 -11.90
N GLU A 547 11.56 -8.74 -11.16
CA GLU A 547 11.14 -8.50 -9.77
C GLU A 547 9.81 -7.74 -9.74
N ALA A 548 8.71 -8.44 -9.61
CA ALA A 548 7.37 -7.85 -9.58
C ALA A 548 7.04 -7.24 -8.22
N MET A 549 7.89 -6.34 -7.75
CA MET A 549 7.74 -5.65 -6.46
C MET A 549 8.18 -4.19 -6.56
N MET A 550 7.66 -3.37 -5.64
CA MET A 550 8.12 -2.00 -5.50
C MET A 550 9.54 -1.96 -4.92
N PRO A 551 10.33 -0.93 -5.24
CA PRO A 551 11.55 -0.65 -4.50
C PRO A 551 11.25 -0.54 -3.00
N PRO A 552 12.11 -1.09 -2.11
CA PRO A 552 11.85 -1.04 -0.67
C PRO A 552 11.75 0.40 -0.18
N ASN A 553 10.67 0.69 0.57
CA ASN A 553 10.46 2.01 1.18
C ASN A 553 11.26 2.13 2.47
N ARG A 554 12.60 2.13 2.35
CA ARG A 554 13.53 2.32 3.48
C ARG A 554 14.49 3.46 3.14
N VAL A 555 14.55 4.48 3.99
CA VAL A 555 15.37 5.68 3.72
C VAL A 555 16.86 5.32 3.56
N GLN A 556 17.37 4.32 4.28
CA GLN A 556 18.76 3.87 4.16
C GLN A 556 19.06 3.16 2.82
N ALA A 557 18.04 2.54 2.22
CA ALA A 557 18.19 1.83 0.94
C ALA A 557 18.03 2.76 -0.26
N GLY A 558 17.54 3.99 -0.05
CA GLY A 558 17.30 4.96 -1.11
C GLY A 558 18.56 5.29 -1.91
N SER A 559 18.42 5.38 -3.23
CA SER A 559 19.49 5.81 -4.15
C SER A 559 19.40 7.28 -4.52
N SER A 560 18.38 8.02 -4.06
CA SER A 560 18.24 9.46 -4.26
C SER A 560 19.42 10.21 -3.68
N ARG A 561 19.96 11.19 -4.43
CA ARG A 561 21.08 12.02 -3.98
C ARG A 561 20.71 12.82 -2.73
N LEU A 562 19.51 13.40 -2.71
CA LEU A 562 19.00 14.14 -1.55
C LEU A 562 18.98 13.24 -0.30
N MET A 563 18.36 12.06 -0.38
CA MET A 563 18.25 11.18 0.80
C MET A 563 19.62 10.75 1.32
N ARG A 564 20.57 10.44 0.43
CA ARG A 564 21.93 10.09 0.82
C ARG A 564 22.63 11.26 1.49
N GLN A 565 22.57 12.45 0.87
CA GLN A 565 23.19 13.66 1.43
C GLN A 565 22.62 13.99 2.83
N LEU A 566 21.29 13.93 3.02
CA LEU A 566 20.67 14.19 4.31
C LEU A 566 21.19 13.26 5.41
N LEU A 567 21.34 11.97 5.11
CA LEU A 567 21.83 10.97 6.05
C LEU A 567 23.35 11.06 6.26
N GLU A 568 24.13 11.19 5.20
CA GLU A 568 25.60 11.25 5.25
C GLU A 568 26.12 12.50 5.95
N GLU A 569 25.45 13.65 5.76
CA GLU A 569 25.81 14.92 6.44
C GLU A 569 25.13 15.07 7.81
N GLY A 570 24.33 14.09 8.25
CA GLY A 570 23.66 14.11 9.55
C GLY A 570 22.52 15.12 9.67
N VAL A 571 22.07 15.70 8.56
CA VAL A 571 20.89 16.61 8.52
C VAL A 571 19.60 15.84 8.89
N ALA A 572 19.55 14.55 8.57
CA ALA A 572 18.48 13.66 8.94
C ALA A 572 19.01 12.42 9.65
N ALA A 573 18.26 11.93 10.63
CA ALA A 573 18.47 10.62 11.22
C ALA A 573 17.49 9.59 10.67
N VAL A 574 17.90 8.33 10.73
CA VAL A 574 17.01 7.19 10.53
C VAL A 574 16.23 6.95 11.83
N GLY A 575 14.92 6.79 11.75
CA GLY A 575 14.13 6.36 12.90
C GLY A 575 14.62 5.01 13.46
N THR A 576 14.44 4.79 14.73
CA THR A 576 14.79 3.51 15.39
C THR A 576 13.59 2.95 16.14
N LEU A 577 13.59 1.63 16.30
CA LEU A 577 12.64 0.87 17.11
C LEU A 577 13.44 0.02 18.09
N GLU A 578 13.02 -0.02 19.35
CA GLU A 578 13.66 -0.85 20.37
C GLU A 578 13.10 -2.28 20.31
N ASP A 579 13.97 -3.27 20.16
CA ASP A 579 13.58 -4.68 20.17
C ASP A 579 13.37 -5.20 21.61
N ALA A 580 13.02 -6.48 21.75
CA ALA A 580 12.74 -7.10 23.05
C ALA A 580 13.97 -7.16 23.97
N GLU A 581 15.15 -7.12 23.42
CA GLU A 581 16.45 -7.15 24.12
C GLU A 581 16.95 -5.73 24.45
N GLY A 582 16.22 -4.68 24.08
CA GLY A 582 16.60 -3.27 24.28
C GLY A 582 17.58 -2.74 23.23
N ALA A 583 17.83 -3.46 22.15
CA ALA A 583 18.68 -3.01 21.06
C ALA A 583 17.90 -2.16 20.05
N LEU A 584 18.52 -1.07 19.57
CA LEU A 584 17.90 -0.18 18.59
C LEU A 584 18.05 -0.75 17.18
N GLN A 585 16.92 -1.06 16.56
CA GLN A 585 16.83 -1.52 15.19
C GLN A 585 16.42 -0.36 14.27
N PRO A 586 17.04 -0.22 13.07
CA PRO A 586 16.68 0.85 12.16
C PRO A 586 15.27 0.68 11.59
N ALA A 587 14.44 1.70 11.74
CA ALA A 587 13.11 1.78 11.14
C ALA A 587 13.20 2.08 9.62
N ALA A 588 12.07 2.06 8.94
CA ALA A 588 12.03 2.32 7.51
C ALA A 588 12.10 3.80 7.14
N GLY A 589 11.63 4.71 8.00
CA GLY A 589 11.51 6.14 7.76
C GLY A 589 12.61 6.98 8.42
N PHE A 590 12.52 8.29 8.20
CA PHE A 590 13.30 9.26 8.97
C PHE A 590 12.85 9.29 10.43
N ASP A 591 13.77 9.70 11.33
CA ASP A 591 13.42 10.10 12.69
C ASP A 591 12.74 11.48 12.60
N VAL A 592 11.55 11.58 13.19
CA VAL A 592 10.72 12.78 13.16
C VAL A 592 10.05 12.99 14.50
N THR A 593 9.60 14.22 14.77
CA THR A 593 8.73 14.48 15.91
C THR A 593 7.35 13.85 15.70
N SER A 594 6.52 13.82 16.74
CA SER A 594 5.07 13.71 16.55
C SER A 594 4.59 14.79 15.56
N ARG A 595 3.34 14.69 15.08
CA ARG A 595 2.75 15.68 14.19
C ARG A 595 3.08 17.12 14.66
N PRO A 596 3.65 18.00 13.83
CA PRO A 596 3.64 18.02 12.38
C PRO A 596 4.84 17.33 11.68
N HIS A 597 5.52 16.38 12.31
CA HIS A 597 6.60 15.59 11.73
C HIS A 597 7.81 16.41 11.31
N ARG A 598 8.35 17.21 12.24
CA ARG A 598 9.62 17.88 12.03
C ARG A 598 10.75 16.86 11.96
N LEU A 599 11.67 17.07 11.02
CA LEU A 599 12.84 16.21 10.85
C LEU A 599 13.73 16.29 12.09
N LYS A 600 14.40 15.19 12.43
CA LYS A 600 15.45 15.17 13.44
C LYS A 600 16.81 14.88 12.81
N ALA A 601 17.81 15.62 13.25
CA ALA A 601 19.21 15.44 12.86
C ALA A 601 19.85 14.22 13.57
N ALA A 602 21.02 13.82 13.11
CA ALA A 602 21.78 12.70 13.66
C ALA A 602 22.21 12.90 15.12
N ASP A 603 22.31 14.14 15.60
CA ASP A 603 22.60 14.50 16.99
C ASP A 603 21.34 14.53 17.87
N GLY A 604 20.18 14.20 17.34
CA GLY A 604 18.88 14.20 18.01
C GLY A 604 18.20 15.57 18.08
N SER A 605 18.81 16.63 17.56
CA SER A 605 18.19 17.96 17.52
C SER A 605 16.99 17.96 16.56
N VAL A 606 15.96 18.74 16.92
CA VAL A 606 14.77 18.91 16.10
C VAL A 606 15.00 20.04 15.09
N ASP A 607 14.78 19.73 13.82
CA ASP A 607 14.83 20.72 12.76
C ASP A 607 13.51 21.50 12.69
N GLU A 608 13.55 22.76 13.07
CA GLU A 608 12.34 23.62 13.07
C GLU A 608 11.88 24.00 11.67
N ASP A 609 12.74 23.85 10.66
CA ASP A 609 12.53 24.36 9.30
C ASP A 609 12.16 23.27 8.29
N VAL A 610 12.33 21.96 8.63
CA VAL A 610 12.09 20.85 7.72
C VAL A 610 11.02 19.91 8.25
N PHE A 611 10.00 19.68 7.42
CA PHE A 611 8.87 18.79 7.71
C PHE A 611 8.88 17.59 6.75
N VAL A 612 8.35 16.47 7.20
CA VAL A 612 8.28 15.22 6.41
C VAL A 612 6.83 14.79 6.25
N LEU A 613 6.44 14.36 5.04
CA LEU A 613 5.10 13.84 4.75
C LEU A 613 5.17 12.62 3.83
N GLY A 614 4.34 11.64 4.10
CA GLY A 614 4.14 10.48 3.22
C GLY A 614 5.06 9.31 3.52
N LEU A 615 5.66 8.69 2.48
CA LEU A 615 6.33 7.40 2.61
C LEU A 615 7.50 7.40 3.60
N GLN A 616 8.20 8.52 3.72
CA GLN A 616 9.36 8.65 4.61
C GLN A 616 8.97 8.71 6.10
N LEU A 617 7.66 8.73 6.44
CA LEU A 617 7.12 8.55 7.80
C LEU A 617 6.96 7.08 8.21
N ALA A 618 7.40 6.11 7.41
CA ALA A 618 7.23 4.68 7.67
C ALA A 618 7.92 4.20 8.98
N GLY A 619 8.75 5.02 9.61
CA GLY A 619 9.28 4.79 10.95
C GLY A 619 8.25 4.98 12.06
N VAL A 620 7.30 5.90 11.88
CA VAL A 620 6.30 6.29 12.89
C VAL A 620 4.86 5.98 12.48
N GLN A 621 4.62 5.64 11.21
CA GLN A 621 3.31 5.32 10.67
C GLN A 621 3.36 4.01 9.88
N TRP A 622 2.27 3.23 9.92
CA TRP A 622 2.11 2.04 9.09
C TRP A 622 1.20 2.32 7.88
N GLY A 623 1.62 1.82 6.71
CA GLY A 623 0.83 1.94 5.46
C GLY A 623 0.82 3.34 4.87
N THR A 624 1.95 4.04 4.93
CA THR A 624 2.14 5.41 4.41
C THR A 624 1.91 5.57 2.90
N ALA A 625 1.93 4.46 2.14
CA ALA A 625 1.63 4.45 0.71
C ALA A 625 0.13 4.52 0.39
N ILE A 626 -0.76 4.25 1.37
CA ILE A 626 -2.21 4.25 1.15
C ILE A 626 -2.73 5.69 1.04
N ALA A 627 -3.62 5.94 0.07
CA ALA A 627 -4.28 7.24 -0.09
C ALA A 627 -5.14 7.58 1.16
N ALA A 628 -5.38 8.86 1.40
CA ALA A 628 -6.41 9.28 2.35
C ALA A 628 -7.79 8.82 1.85
N GLU A 629 -8.61 8.34 2.77
CA GLU A 629 -9.97 7.92 2.45
C GLU A 629 -10.93 9.11 2.56
N ALA A 630 -11.69 9.34 1.49
CA ALA A 630 -12.68 10.41 1.45
C ALA A 630 -13.76 10.24 2.53
N GLY A 631 -14.12 11.32 3.20
CA GLY A 631 -15.15 11.33 4.25
C GLY A 631 -14.73 10.65 5.56
N GLN A 632 -13.46 10.29 5.75
CA GLN A 632 -12.97 9.61 6.95
C GLN A 632 -12.13 10.52 7.86
N ASP A 633 -11.95 10.08 9.10
CA ASP A 633 -11.25 10.81 10.17
C ASP A 633 -9.77 11.04 9.81
N PRO A 634 -9.28 12.29 9.89
CA PRO A 634 -7.88 12.65 9.73
C PRO A 634 -6.93 12.11 10.81
N ALA A 635 -7.45 11.66 11.94
CA ALA A 635 -6.64 10.95 12.95
C ALA A 635 -6.43 9.46 12.61
N GLY A 636 -7.31 8.89 11.76
CA GLY A 636 -7.33 7.48 11.41
C GLY A 636 -7.16 7.22 9.90
N ARG A 637 -8.28 7.00 9.20
CA ARG A 637 -8.29 6.54 7.80
C ARG A 637 -7.90 7.60 6.77
N ALA A 638 -7.91 8.89 7.14
CA ALA A 638 -7.42 10.00 6.31
C ALA A 638 -6.18 10.69 6.91
N MET A 639 -5.32 9.92 7.57
CA MET A 639 -4.17 10.40 8.35
C MET A 639 -3.28 11.40 7.60
N SER A 640 -3.00 11.16 6.32
CA SER A 640 -2.16 12.06 5.52
C SER A 640 -2.78 13.45 5.28
N LEU A 641 -4.11 13.59 5.35
CA LEU A 641 -4.75 14.91 5.37
C LEU A 641 -4.56 15.60 6.72
N GLY A 642 -4.65 14.85 7.83
CA GLY A 642 -4.36 15.37 9.17
C GLY A 642 -2.91 15.81 9.33
N ASP A 643 -1.96 15.06 8.74
CA ASP A 643 -0.55 15.45 8.71
C ASP A 643 -0.32 16.72 7.89
N ALA A 644 -0.94 16.80 6.72
CA ALA A 644 -0.88 17.97 5.85
C ALA A 644 -1.50 19.22 6.52
N GLU A 645 -2.62 19.06 7.25
CA GLU A 645 -3.25 20.13 8.05
C GLU A 645 -2.29 20.68 9.11
N ALA A 646 -1.65 19.79 9.87
CA ALA A 646 -0.72 20.20 10.91
C ALA A 646 0.55 20.87 10.34
N ILE A 647 1.07 20.39 9.20
CA ILE A 647 2.19 21.02 8.50
C ILE A 647 1.77 22.43 8.01
N ALA A 648 0.61 22.56 7.36
CA ALA A 648 0.12 23.84 6.88
C ALA A 648 -0.04 24.85 8.03
N ALA A 649 -0.59 24.43 9.18
CA ALA A 649 -0.70 25.25 10.37
C ALA A 649 0.67 25.68 10.90
N ALA A 650 1.65 24.78 10.96
CA ALA A 650 3.01 25.07 11.42
C ALA A 650 3.74 26.07 10.47
N LEU A 651 3.51 25.97 9.16
CA LEU A 651 4.03 26.93 8.19
C LEU A 651 3.40 28.32 8.38
N LEU A 652 2.08 28.39 8.52
CA LEU A 652 1.37 29.67 8.68
C LEU A 652 1.62 30.32 10.04
N ALA A 653 1.96 29.57 11.08
CA ALA A 653 2.36 30.14 12.36
C ALA A 653 3.64 31.01 12.29
N ARG A 654 4.38 30.95 11.15
CA ARG A 654 5.56 31.79 10.88
C ARG A 654 5.19 33.06 10.10
N ALA A 655 3.99 33.08 9.49
CA ALA A 655 3.48 34.21 8.68
C ALA A 655 2.69 35.20 9.54
#